data_449ec9f06e92b44c9ddec19a69f21eb2
#
_entry.id   449ec9f06e92b44c9ddec19a69f21eb2
#
_cell.length_a   1.000
_cell.length_b   1.000
_cell.length_c   1.000
_cell.angle_alpha   90.00
_cell.angle_beta   90.00
_cell.angle_gamma   90.00
#
_symmetry.space_group_name_H-M   'P 1'
#
loop_
_entity.id
_entity.type
_entity.pdbx_description
1 polymer ?
#
loop_
_entity_poly.entity_id
_entity_poly.type
_entity_poly.pdbx_seq_one_letter_code
_entity_poly.pdbx_strand_id
1 'polypeptide(L)'
;MTTLKLRLNLPSNQAEQVERVQVAVKRKQAATETMEEAWARILAMKNSDTDRQRLLEVKRAMEAGKIGRSPADAGKRFSKAEALRLWRQLAELERERKIAELVAKTPGNYRLITNEAQFESLLEALKNEPMIALDTETTGVDVYEDKIVGISLTLPRADLHVYIPIRHDQGEQLAPDYVLDGLKPVLEDDAIGKVLHNAVFDIHMLMSHGINVAGLRWDTQTAMSLLNENEESFALKDLATKYLREPSDTFETLFGKDAKFNTIPLDVALVYAAKDTHLTWRLYEFQRHHLSKMPTILKYYEEVEVPLLYAVVDMERTGFLIDVEYAKQYGEEMRRDIEAREKALKEKLGDINLNSPAQLKPALERIVGRKLESTDAKKVLKPLKSQFPVIAELLEYKELVKLHSTYISVLPELIHPKTGRLHARFNPMGARTGRFSSGGNGVNLQNQPKSARKLFVAPPGWVILGGDFSQQEIRCAAYFTQEPALLEAYEKGKDVYATMAADFYGKPYEECGDGTPERKAMKIGVLASLYGTGPTTLSQQLGCSVEEAKEFLDQFFAKYSRVKRWIDETKAFCQRHGFVWMDKQQRKRRLPEAKKRPKNWEERGEVARALRQGPNAVIQGTSAIQTKTTLVKLHELCKRKGWKLLGTIHDEVLLLVPETITREDVAEFERVMLESYRFGNVPNKTDIEIMRRWGEGYSVDEWFANKQKEESA
;
A
#
# COMPACT_ATOMS: atom_id res chain seq x y z
N MET A 1 -1.58 20.99 21.46
CA MET A 1 -0.98 19.71 21.85
C MET A 1 0.27 19.52 21.02
N THR A 2 1.43 19.65 21.61
CA THR A 2 2.70 19.51 20.91
C THR A 2 3.25 18.13 21.20
N THR A 3 3.21 17.28 20.21
CA THR A 3 3.74 15.92 20.27
C THR A 3 5.26 15.98 20.28
N LEU A 4 5.86 15.45 21.35
CA LEU A 4 7.29 15.22 21.43
C LEU A 4 7.67 14.16 20.39
N LYS A 5 8.21 14.56 19.23
CA LYS A 5 8.81 13.61 18.29
C LYS A 5 10.28 13.45 18.64
N LEU A 6 10.59 12.52 19.53
CA LEU A 6 11.95 11.99 19.69
C LEU A 6 12.26 11.08 18.49
N ARG A 7 12.98 11.62 17.49
CA ARG A 7 13.61 10.79 16.47
C ARG A 7 14.94 10.29 17.03
N LEU A 8 14.93 9.07 17.54
CA LEU A 8 16.14 8.35 17.91
C LEU A 8 16.67 7.60 16.67
N ASN A 9 17.42 8.29 15.82
CA ASN A 9 18.35 7.61 14.94
C ASN A 9 19.70 7.60 15.67
N LEU A 10 20.13 6.44 16.10
CA LEU A 10 21.42 6.23 16.73
C LEU A 10 22.42 5.67 15.71
N PRO A 11 23.32 6.47 15.16
CA PRO A 11 24.57 5.95 14.67
C PRO A 11 25.64 6.01 15.77
N SER A 12 26.74 5.33 15.52
CA SER A 12 27.82 4.99 16.43
C SER A 12 28.59 6.14 17.13
N ASN A 13 28.20 7.39 16.98
CA ASN A 13 28.77 8.54 17.69
C ASN A 13 27.71 9.22 18.55
N GLN A 14 27.62 8.74 19.79
CA GLN A 14 26.57 9.12 20.75
C GLN A 14 26.61 10.59 21.20
N ALA A 15 27.73 11.29 21.06
CA ALA A 15 27.88 12.66 21.56
C ALA A 15 27.28 13.72 20.62
N GLU A 16 27.40 13.56 19.31
CA GLU A 16 26.91 14.54 18.33
C GLU A 16 25.40 14.49 18.07
N GLN A 17 24.76 13.35 18.37
CA GLN A 17 23.32 13.19 18.11
C GLN A 17 22.43 13.72 19.22
N VAL A 18 22.92 13.79 20.43
CA VAL A 18 22.20 14.44 21.53
C VAL A 18 21.96 15.93 21.24
N GLU A 19 22.77 16.54 20.38
CA GLU A 19 22.57 17.93 19.95
C GLU A 19 21.38 18.15 19.01
N ARG A 20 20.90 17.11 18.34
CA ARG A 20 19.81 17.21 17.34
C ARG A 20 18.43 16.88 17.86
N VAL A 21 18.29 16.48 19.11
CA VAL A 21 16.99 16.31 19.74
C VAL A 21 16.44 17.70 20.10
N GLN A 22 15.81 18.33 19.11
CA GLN A 22 15.01 19.53 19.39
C GLN A 22 13.70 19.08 20.03
N VAL A 23 13.65 19.23 21.38
CA VAL A 23 12.41 19.17 22.12
C VAL A 23 11.66 20.48 21.81
N ALA A 24 10.70 20.42 20.87
CA ALA A 24 9.79 21.54 20.65
C ALA A 24 8.79 21.60 21.81
N VAL A 25 9.20 22.21 22.90
CA VAL A 25 8.32 22.50 24.03
C VAL A 25 7.67 23.84 23.79
N LYS A 26 6.35 23.88 23.61
CA LYS A 26 5.60 25.13 23.79
C LYS A 26 5.93 25.67 25.17
N ARG A 27 6.48 26.87 25.26
CA ARG A 27 6.73 27.61 26.50
C ARG A 27 5.38 27.82 27.22
N LYS A 28 5.00 26.87 28.08
CA LYS A 28 4.21 27.22 29.25
C LYS A 28 5.17 27.89 30.20
N GLN A 29 4.75 28.99 30.83
CA GLN A 29 5.49 29.63 31.90
C GLN A 29 5.94 28.54 32.87
N ALA A 30 7.19 28.18 32.83
CA ALA A 30 7.76 27.10 33.61
C ALA A 30 7.79 27.58 35.05
N ALA A 31 7.37 26.73 35.95
CA ALA A 31 7.73 26.85 37.35
C ALA A 31 9.24 27.07 37.44
N THR A 32 9.64 27.92 38.33
CA THR A 32 11.00 28.46 38.51
C THR A 32 12.02 27.44 39.04
N GLU A 33 11.71 26.14 39.01
CA GLU A 33 12.62 25.08 39.49
C GLU A 33 13.81 24.95 38.52
N THR A 34 15.00 25.05 39.10
CA THR A 34 16.26 24.85 38.38
C THR A 34 16.49 23.34 38.14
N MET A 35 17.39 23.03 37.21
CA MET A 35 17.82 21.64 36.97
C MET A 35 18.43 21.01 38.20
N GLU A 36 19.15 21.78 39.02
CA GLU A 36 19.77 21.35 40.25
C GLU A 36 18.71 21.03 41.32
N GLU A 37 17.68 21.85 41.44
CA GLU A 37 16.56 21.61 42.35
C GLU A 37 15.76 20.38 41.99
N ALA A 38 15.44 20.20 40.70
CA ALA A 38 14.75 19.01 40.18
C ALA A 38 15.56 17.72 40.50
N TRP A 39 16.88 17.79 40.33
CA TRP A 39 17.74 16.66 40.57
C TRP A 39 17.98 16.41 42.08
N ALA A 40 18.19 17.43 42.88
CA ALA A 40 18.31 17.29 44.35
C ALA A 40 17.05 16.62 44.94
N ARG A 41 15.87 17.03 44.42
CA ARG A 41 14.61 16.42 44.81
C ARG A 41 14.49 14.95 44.38
N ILE A 42 14.94 14.64 43.15
CA ILE A 42 14.98 13.29 42.61
C ILE A 42 15.92 12.39 43.44
N LEU A 43 17.11 12.88 43.80
CA LEU A 43 18.09 12.12 44.59
C LEU A 43 17.69 11.94 46.06
N ALA A 44 16.83 12.80 46.60
CA ALA A 44 16.31 12.66 47.95
C ALA A 44 15.30 11.50 48.10
N MET A 45 14.83 10.94 47.03
CA MET A 45 13.89 9.83 47.00
C MET A 45 14.63 8.49 47.07
N LYS A 46 14.38 7.64 48.10
CA LYS A 46 15.29 6.54 48.51
C LYS A 46 14.78 5.10 48.40
N ASN A 47 13.67 4.80 47.75
CA ASN A 47 13.19 3.41 47.59
C ASN A 47 12.61 3.12 46.20
N SER A 48 12.29 1.86 45.90
CA SER A 48 11.92 1.42 44.56
C SER A 48 10.69 2.13 43.93
N ASP A 49 9.69 2.45 44.75
CA ASP A 49 8.55 3.24 44.30
C ASP A 49 8.94 4.69 44.03
N THR A 50 9.91 5.18 44.77
CA THR A 50 10.50 6.48 44.57
C THR A 50 11.42 6.56 43.37
N ASP A 51 12.06 5.48 42.93
CA ASP A 51 12.88 5.50 41.72
C ASP A 51 12.05 5.79 40.49
N ARG A 52 10.84 5.26 40.42
CA ARG A 52 9.92 5.57 39.37
C ARG A 52 9.43 7.02 39.39
N GLN A 53 9.04 7.51 40.58
CA GLN A 53 8.64 8.91 40.72
C GLN A 53 9.78 9.85 40.35
N ARG A 54 11.00 9.51 40.79
CA ARG A 54 12.22 10.19 40.41
C ARG A 54 12.41 10.30 38.92
N LEU A 55 12.23 9.20 38.18
CA LEU A 55 12.37 9.17 36.73
C LEU A 55 11.22 9.90 36.01
N LEU A 56 10.01 9.86 36.55
CA LEU A 56 8.88 10.66 36.07
C LEU A 56 9.16 12.19 36.17
N GLU A 57 9.85 12.60 37.23
CA GLU A 57 10.25 13.99 37.40
C GLU A 57 11.38 14.40 36.44
N VAL A 58 12.33 13.53 36.18
CA VAL A 58 13.33 13.72 35.11
C VAL A 58 12.62 13.87 33.78
N LYS A 59 11.62 13.03 33.47
CA LYS A 59 10.80 13.15 32.28
C LYS A 59 10.11 14.50 32.19
N ARG A 60 9.44 14.94 33.28
CA ARG A 60 8.81 16.26 33.33
C ARG A 60 9.80 17.39 33.15
N ALA A 61 10.99 17.29 33.77
CA ALA A 61 12.05 18.28 33.64
C ALA A 61 12.61 18.33 32.22
N MET A 62 12.76 17.19 31.53
CA MET A 62 13.13 17.15 30.10
C MET A 62 12.05 17.77 29.23
N GLU A 63 10.80 17.41 29.45
CA GLU A 63 9.65 17.96 28.72
C GLU A 63 9.51 19.47 28.93
N ALA A 64 9.82 19.95 30.12
CA ALA A 64 9.89 21.38 30.44
C ALA A 64 11.14 22.07 29.89
N GLY A 65 12.05 21.33 29.21
CA GLY A 65 13.29 21.84 28.66
C GLY A 65 14.33 22.22 29.71
N LYS A 66 14.22 21.70 30.94
CA LYS A 66 15.17 21.93 32.03
C LYS A 66 16.41 21.03 31.93
N ILE A 67 16.26 19.79 31.46
CA ILE A 67 17.35 18.83 31.21
C ILE A 67 17.78 18.89 29.75
N GLY A 68 19.07 18.83 29.50
CA GLY A 68 19.63 18.84 28.14
C GLY A 68 19.73 20.23 27.47
N ARG A 69 19.53 21.32 28.23
CA ARG A 69 19.77 22.69 27.73
C ARG A 69 21.24 22.98 27.51
N SER A 70 21.50 23.99 26.70
CA SER A 70 22.85 24.44 26.36
C SER A 70 23.72 24.72 27.58
N PRO A 71 25.04 24.48 27.51
CA PRO A 71 25.99 24.79 28.57
C PRO A 71 26.08 26.29 28.96
N ALA A 72 25.45 27.17 28.17
CA ALA A 72 25.45 28.60 28.42
C ALA A 72 24.63 29.03 29.65
N ASP A 73 23.78 28.19 30.20
CA ASP A 73 23.09 28.51 31.45
C ASP A 73 24.05 28.20 32.62
N ALA A 74 24.50 29.19 33.33
CA ALA A 74 25.40 29.06 34.46
C ALA A 74 24.77 28.16 35.54
N GLY A 75 25.41 27.05 35.87
CA GLY A 75 24.97 26.15 36.93
C GLY A 75 25.33 24.69 36.68
N LYS A 76 25.31 23.86 37.68
CA LYS A 76 25.55 22.44 37.56
C LYS A 76 24.38 21.78 36.84
N ARG A 77 24.65 21.15 35.71
CA ARG A 77 23.63 20.49 34.88
C ARG A 77 24.01 19.07 34.57
N PHE A 78 22.98 18.24 34.35
CA PHE A 78 23.19 16.95 33.71
C PHE A 78 23.71 17.17 32.29
N SER A 79 24.72 16.39 31.95
CA SER A 79 25.11 16.27 30.54
C SER A 79 23.94 15.71 29.72
N LYS A 80 23.86 16.05 28.43
CA LYS A 80 22.87 15.48 27.53
C LYS A 80 22.90 13.95 27.51
N ALA A 81 24.09 13.34 27.61
CA ALA A 81 24.27 11.90 27.67
C ALA A 81 23.64 11.31 28.95
N GLU A 82 23.78 11.98 30.09
CA GLU A 82 23.21 11.55 31.35
C GLU A 82 21.70 11.72 31.38
N ALA A 83 21.16 12.82 30.87
CA ALA A 83 19.73 13.01 30.70
C ALA A 83 19.10 11.94 29.78
N LEU A 84 19.78 11.57 28.69
CA LEU A 84 19.33 10.52 27.79
C LEU A 84 19.39 9.14 28.46
N ARG A 85 20.41 8.85 29.26
CA ARG A 85 20.50 7.61 30.03
C ARG A 85 19.35 7.50 31.02
N LEU A 86 19.08 8.54 31.78
CA LEU A 86 17.98 8.58 32.76
C LEU A 86 16.61 8.44 32.07
N TRP A 87 16.45 9.06 30.90
CA TRP A 87 15.25 8.92 30.08
C TRP A 87 15.02 7.47 29.63
N ARG A 88 16.08 6.77 29.19
CA ARG A 88 16.00 5.34 28.82
C ARG A 88 15.63 4.48 30.02
N GLN A 89 16.25 4.71 31.16
CA GLN A 89 15.92 3.99 32.40
C GLN A 89 14.46 4.23 32.80
N LEU A 90 13.96 5.45 32.69
CA LEU A 90 12.55 5.75 32.95
C LEU A 90 11.63 4.98 32.00
N ALA A 91 11.93 5.02 30.69
CA ALA A 91 11.14 4.32 29.69
C ALA A 91 11.13 2.80 29.94
N GLU A 92 12.24 2.24 30.40
CA GLU A 92 12.37 0.83 30.75
C GLU A 92 11.53 0.48 31.99
N LEU A 93 11.62 1.24 33.04
CA LEU A 93 10.78 1.05 34.25
C LEU A 93 9.30 1.24 33.99
N GLU A 94 8.92 2.19 33.15
CA GLU A 94 7.53 2.38 32.73
C GLU A 94 7.01 1.15 31.96
N ARG A 95 7.85 0.55 31.09
CA ARG A 95 7.53 -0.70 30.39
C ARG A 95 7.39 -1.88 31.33
N GLU A 96 8.38 -2.11 32.20
CA GLU A 96 8.36 -3.19 33.20
C GLU A 96 7.09 -3.13 34.08
N ARG A 97 6.72 -1.94 34.49
CA ARG A 97 5.49 -1.76 35.26
C ARG A 97 4.24 -2.08 34.46
N LYS A 98 4.14 -1.58 33.23
CA LYS A 98 3.02 -1.88 32.33
C LYS A 98 2.90 -3.38 32.11
N ILE A 99 4.02 -4.05 31.87
CA ILE A 99 4.07 -5.51 31.70
C ILE A 99 3.58 -6.20 32.97
N ALA A 100 4.07 -5.82 34.13
CA ALA A 100 3.64 -6.40 35.42
C ALA A 100 2.13 -6.17 35.68
N GLU A 101 1.61 -4.99 35.36
CA GLU A 101 0.18 -4.69 35.45
C GLU A 101 -0.66 -5.54 34.46
N LEU A 102 -0.16 -5.78 33.26
CA LEU A 102 -0.82 -6.63 32.26
C LEU A 102 -0.87 -8.09 32.72
N VAL A 103 0.25 -8.63 33.20
CA VAL A 103 0.33 -10.01 33.73
C VAL A 103 -0.57 -10.18 34.96
N ALA A 104 -0.54 -9.23 35.89
CA ALA A 104 -1.39 -9.28 37.10
C ALA A 104 -2.90 -9.23 36.78
N LYS A 105 -3.29 -8.68 35.64
CA LYS A 105 -4.67 -8.58 35.16
C LYS A 105 -5.04 -9.62 34.11
N THR A 106 -4.24 -10.66 33.95
CA THR A 106 -4.52 -11.75 32.98
C THR A 106 -5.90 -12.35 33.25
N PRO A 107 -6.82 -12.35 32.26
CA PRO A 107 -8.14 -12.93 32.44
C PRO A 107 -8.07 -14.42 32.73
N GLY A 108 -9.01 -14.91 33.54
CA GLY A 108 -9.05 -16.32 33.94
C GLY A 108 -9.29 -17.33 32.82
N ASN A 109 -9.75 -16.88 31.64
CA ASN A 109 -9.95 -17.69 30.43
C ASN A 109 -8.77 -17.58 29.43
N TYR A 110 -7.66 -16.94 29.80
CA TYR A 110 -6.41 -17.00 29.05
C TYR A 110 -5.59 -18.19 29.52
N ARG A 111 -5.06 -19.01 28.61
CA ARG A 111 -4.32 -20.23 28.92
C ARG A 111 -3.05 -20.34 28.11
N LEU A 112 -1.97 -20.62 28.80
CA LEU A 112 -0.69 -21.02 28.22
C LEU A 112 -0.70 -22.54 28.01
N ILE A 113 -0.37 -23.00 26.83
CA ILE A 113 -0.34 -24.41 26.46
C ILE A 113 1.12 -24.84 26.33
N THR A 114 1.65 -25.57 27.30
CA THR A 114 3.08 -25.91 27.38
C THR A 114 3.35 -27.42 27.44
N ASN A 115 2.32 -28.24 27.60
CA ASN A 115 2.46 -29.68 27.67
C ASN A 115 1.44 -30.43 26.81
N GLU A 116 1.71 -31.69 26.53
CA GLU A 116 0.92 -32.55 25.63
C GLU A 116 -0.54 -32.67 26.10
N ALA A 117 -0.79 -32.89 27.41
CA ALA A 117 -2.15 -33.06 27.90
C ALA A 117 -3.02 -31.80 27.68
N GLN A 118 -2.44 -30.62 27.85
CA GLN A 118 -3.13 -29.36 27.57
C GLN A 118 -3.38 -29.20 26.06
N PHE A 119 -2.41 -29.59 25.24
CA PHE A 119 -2.51 -29.48 23.79
C PHE A 119 -3.55 -30.45 23.22
N GLU A 120 -3.59 -31.71 23.67
CA GLU A 120 -4.60 -32.67 23.26
C GLU A 120 -6.01 -32.20 23.67
N SER A 121 -6.16 -31.66 24.87
CA SER A 121 -7.43 -31.07 25.32
C SER A 121 -7.85 -29.87 24.44
N LEU A 122 -6.90 -29.04 24.00
CA LEU A 122 -7.15 -27.95 23.07
C LEU A 122 -7.60 -28.47 21.70
N LEU A 123 -6.94 -29.50 21.15
CA LEU A 123 -7.32 -30.11 19.88
C LEU A 123 -8.75 -30.67 19.90
N GLU A 124 -9.17 -31.28 21.00
CA GLU A 124 -10.57 -31.73 21.16
C GLU A 124 -11.55 -30.55 21.25
N ALA A 125 -11.18 -29.47 21.93
CA ALA A 125 -12.02 -28.28 21.97
C ALA A 125 -12.18 -27.64 20.60
N LEU A 126 -11.10 -27.56 19.81
CA LEU A 126 -11.09 -27.00 18.46
C LEU A 126 -12.04 -27.72 17.48
N LYS A 127 -12.20 -29.04 17.61
CA LYS A 127 -13.16 -29.83 16.79
C LYS A 127 -14.61 -29.38 16.95
N ASN A 128 -14.94 -28.76 18.08
CA ASN A 128 -16.29 -28.29 18.38
C ASN A 128 -16.53 -26.83 18.02
N GLU A 129 -15.48 -26.12 17.59
CA GLU A 129 -15.59 -24.71 17.20
C GLU A 129 -15.97 -24.56 15.72
N PRO A 130 -17.06 -23.87 15.40
CA PRO A 130 -17.40 -23.59 13.99
C PRO A 130 -16.48 -22.52 13.41
N MET A 131 -15.87 -21.70 14.27
CA MET A 131 -15.03 -20.57 13.88
C MET A 131 -14.07 -20.22 15.00
N ILE A 132 -12.82 -19.87 14.66
CA ILE A 132 -11.76 -19.48 15.58
C ILE A 132 -11.09 -18.19 15.14
N ALA A 133 -10.53 -17.42 16.07
CA ALA A 133 -9.56 -16.41 15.70
C ALA A 133 -8.14 -16.98 15.82
N LEU A 134 -7.27 -16.56 14.92
CA LEU A 134 -5.90 -17.07 14.77
C LEU A 134 -4.93 -15.90 14.56
N ASP A 135 -3.76 -15.99 15.20
CA ASP A 135 -2.65 -15.08 14.98
C ASP A 135 -1.32 -15.80 15.25
N THR A 136 -0.24 -15.38 14.60
CA THR A 136 1.10 -15.96 14.74
C THR A 136 2.09 -14.94 15.25
N GLU A 137 2.85 -15.31 16.28
CA GLU A 137 4.00 -14.54 16.74
C GLU A 137 5.28 -15.11 16.12
N THR A 138 6.16 -14.22 15.65
CA THR A 138 7.29 -14.59 14.80
C THR A 138 8.60 -13.94 15.26
N THR A 139 9.74 -14.46 14.77
CA THR A 139 11.06 -13.87 15.02
C THR A 139 11.29 -12.56 14.28
N GLY A 140 10.50 -12.30 13.23
CA GLY A 140 10.55 -11.11 12.38
C GLY A 140 9.48 -11.16 11.29
N VAL A 141 9.64 -10.36 10.26
CA VAL A 141 8.62 -10.15 9.22
C VAL A 141 8.96 -10.76 7.85
N ASP A 142 10.12 -11.39 7.74
CA ASP A 142 10.51 -12.09 6.53
C ASP A 142 9.89 -13.49 6.49
N VAL A 143 8.87 -13.65 5.68
CA VAL A 143 8.08 -14.89 5.63
C VAL A 143 8.86 -16.11 5.10
N TYR A 144 10.04 -15.92 4.56
CA TYR A 144 10.91 -17.02 4.07
C TYR A 144 12.01 -17.40 5.05
N GLU A 145 12.51 -16.44 5.86
CA GLU A 145 13.62 -16.65 6.79
C GLU A 145 13.15 -16.77 8.24
N ASP A 146 12.18 -15.94 8.64
CA ASP A 146 11.70 -15.91 10.01
C ASP A 146 10.86 -17.14 10.37
N LYS A 147 10.76 -17.39 11.67
CA LYS A 147 10.09 -18.57 12.23
C LYS A 147 8.92 -18.18 13.11
N ILE A 148 7.90 -19.01 13.14
CA ILE A 148 6.82 -18.90 14.09
C ILE A 148 7.39 -19.23 15.49
N VAL A 149 7.23 -18.29 16.42
CA VAL A 149 7.63 -18.39 17.82
C VAL A 149 6.52 -18.99 18.65
N GLY A 150 5.28 -18.68 18.31
CA GLY A 150 4.09 -19.22 18.95
C GLY A 150 2.82 -18.91 18.15
N ILE A 151 1.75 -19.57 18.51
CA ILE A 151 0.44 -19.45 17.87
C ILE A 151 -0.58 -19.09 18.96
N SER A 152 -1.37 -18.06 18.71
CA SER A 152 -2.51 -17.72 19.55
C SER A 152 -3.83 -18.05 18.89
N LEU A 153 -4.77 -18.53 19.67
CA LEU A 153 -6.12 -18.91 19.24
C LEU A 153 -7.17 -18.38 20.20
N THR A 154 -8.28 -17.92 19.65
CA THR A 154 -9.51 -17.67 20.39
C THR A 154 -10.57 -18.66 19.96
N LEU A 155 -11.09 -19.41 20.94
CA LEU A 155 -12.17 -20.38 20.80
C LEU A 155 -13.43 -19.75 21.41
N PRO A 156 -14.28 -19.11 20.63
CA PRO A 156 -15.37 -18.27 21.18
C PRO A 156 -16.47 -19.09 21.83
N ARG A 157 -16.75 -20.32 21.37
CA ARG A 157 -17.75 -21.19 21.96
C ARG A 157 -17.33 -21.72 23.34
N ALA A 158 -16.02 -21.99 23.49
CA ALA A 158 -15.42 -22.41 24.74
C ALA A 158 -15.09 -21.24 25.68
N ASP A 159 -15.23 -20.00 25.24
CA ASP A 159 -14.75 -18.78 25.92
C ASP A 159 -13.29 -18.92 26.37
N LEU A 160 -12.43 -19.34 25.44
CA LEU A 160 -11.04 -19.69 25.72
C LEU A 160 -10.10 -18.96 24.76
N HIS A 161 -9.07 -18.34 25.32
CA HIS A 161 -8.03 -17.64 24.58
C HIS A 161 -6.68 -18.26 24.96
N VAL A 162 -5.98 -18.81 23.97
CA VAL A 162 -4.76 -19.58 24.24
C VAL A 162 -3.55 -18.99 23.52
N TYR A 163 -2.39 -19.21 24.13
CA TYR A 163 -1.10 -19.06 23.49
C TYR A 163 -0.31 -20.36 23.58
N ILE A 164 0.24 -20.81 22.47
CA ILE A 164 1.03 -22.04 22.32
C ILE A 164 2.45 -21.64 21.95
N PRO A 165 3.39 -21.53 22.89
CA PRO A 165 4.79 -21.24 22.60
C PRO A 165 5.46 -22.47 21.99
N ILE A 166 6.30 -22.23 20.96
CA ILE A 166 7.03 -23.31 20.26
C ILE A 166 8.49 -23.01 19.97
N ARG A 167 8.92 -21.74 20.05
CA ARG A 167 10.31 -21.33 19.81
C ARG A 167 10.71 -20.12 20.65
N HIS A 168 10.34 -20.10 21.92
CA HIS A 168 10.88 -19.16 22.89
C HIS A 168 12.26 -19.59 23.37
N ASP A 169 13.08 -18.62 23.75
CA ASP A 169 14.43 -18.89 24.27
C ASP A 169 14.40 -19.54 25.68
N GLN A 170 13.30 -19.35 26.43
CA GLN A 170 13.13 -19.83 27.80
C GLN A 170 11.69 -20.30 28.08
N GLY A 171 11.54 -21.16 29.08
CA GLY A 171 10.25 -21.67 29.51
C GLY A 171 9.91 -23.03 28.93
N GLU A 172 8.97 -23.72 29.60
CA GLU A 172 8.44 -25.01 29.11
C GLU A 172 7.58 -24.76 27.86
N GLN A 173 7.83 -25.53 26.83
CA GLN A 173 7.11 -25.44 25.56
C GLN A 173 7.16 -26.76 24.81
N LEU A 174 6.19 -26.98 23.94
CA LEU A 174 6.13 -28.16 23.09
C LEU A 174 7.07 -28.05 21.89
N ALA A 175 7.44 -29.21 21.34
CA ALA A 175 8.22 -29.26 20.10
C ALA A 175 7.44 -28.59 18.94
N PRO A 176 8.09 -27.75 18.12
CA PRO A 176 7.41 -27.05 17.04
C PRO A 176 6.66 -27.96 16.10
N ASP A 177 7.27 -29.04 15.64
CA ASP A 177 6.67 -29.96 14.68
C ASP A 177 5.45 -30.66 15.27
N TYR A 178 5.48 -31.03 16.57
CA TYR A 178 4.36 -31.63 17.25
C TYR A 178 3.12 -30.70 17.26
N VAL A 179 3.33 -29.41 17.55
CA VAL A 179 2.24 -28.44 17.58
C VAL A 179 1.73 -28.13 16.17
N LEU A 180 2.66 -27.90 15.23
CA LEU A 180 2.29 -27.55 13.85
C LEU A 180 1.55 -28.71 13.16
N ASP A 181 2.02 -29.95 13.32
CA ASP A 181 1.36 -31.14 12.78
C ASP A 181 0.00 -31.39 13.45
N GLY A 182 -0.11 -31.15 14.75
CA GLY A 182 -1.37 -31.28 15.47
C GLY A 182 -2.42 -30.24 15.09
N LEU A 183 -2.02 -28.99 14.84
CA LEU A 183 -2.90 -27.92 14.41
C LEU A 183 -3.25 -27.99 12.91
N LYS A 184 -2.40 -28.59 12.09
CA LYS A 184 -2.56 -28.63 10.63
C LYS A 184 -3.95 -29.12 10.19
N PRO A 185 -4.51 -30.23 10.70
CA PRO A 185 -5.86 -30.69 10.31
C PRO A 185 -6.93 -29.63 10.55
N VAL A 186 -6.85 -28.88 11.64
CA VAL A 186 -7.82 -27.81 11.97
C VAL A 186 -7.62 -26.58 11.10
N LEU A 187 -6.38 -26.19 10.86
CA LEU A 187 -6.06 -24.99 10.07
C LEU A 187 -6.33 -25.18 8.58
N GLU A 188 -6.20 -26.41 8.07
CA GLU A 188 -6.47 -26.75 6.67
C GLU A 188 -7.93 -27.18 6.42
N ASP A 189 -8.76 -27.31 7.47
CA ASP A 189 -10.18 -27.63 7.33
C ASP A 189 -11.00 -26.39 6.96
N ASP A 190 -11.59 -26.39 5.77
CA ASP A 190 -12.48 -25.30 5.31
C ASP A 190 -13.77 -25.21 6.12
N ALA A 191 -14.20 -26.30 6.79
CA ALA A 191 -15.42 -26.30 7.60
C ALA A 191 -15.27 -25.46 8.89
N ILE A 192 -14.04 -25.31 9.40
CA ILE A 192 -13.74 -24.47 10.56
C ILE A 192 -13.35 -23.08 10.05
N GLY A 193 -14.21 -22.08 10.30
CA GLY A 193 -13.96 -20.71 9.89
C GLY A 193 -12.79 -20.07 10.64
N LYS A 194 -11.93 -19.32 9.95
CA LYS A 194 -10.83 -18.56 10.54
C LYS A 194 -11.10 -17.07 10.44
N VAL A 195 -10.85 -16.37 11.54
CA VAL A 195 -10.87 -14.91 11.68
C VAL A 195 -9.45 -14.46 11.99
N LEU A 196 -8.90 -13.58 11.17
CA LEU A 196 -7.56 -13.04 11.34
C LEU A 196 -7.57 -11.51 11.27
N HIS A 197 -6.44 -10.92 11.62
CA HIS A 197 -6.15 -9.51 11.39
C HIS A 197 -4.89 -9.39 10.53
N ASN A 198 -5.00 -8.89 9.29
CA ASN A 198 -3.92 -8.91 8.31
C ASN A 198 -3.53 -10.36 7.90
N ALA A 199 -4.53 -11.14 7.55
CA ALA A 199 -4.44 -12.57 7.26
C ALA A 199 -3.34 -12.97 6.27
N VAL A 200 -2.97 -12.10 5.34
CA VAL A 200 -1.92 -12.36 4.35
C VAL A 200 -0.60 -12.73 5.03
N PHE A 201 -0.23 -12.04 6.12
CA PHE A 201 1.02 -12.32 6.83
C PHE A 201 1.00 -13.69 7.50
N ASP A 202 -0.04 -14.01 8.26
CA ASP A 202 -0.13 -15.28 8.98
C ASP A 202 -0.24 -16.48 8.04
N ILE A 203 -1.00 -16.33 6.95
CA ILE A 203 -1.09 -17.36 5.90
C ILE A 203 0.28 -17.60 5.28
N HIS A 204 1.06 -16.55 4.98
CA HIS A 204 2.43 -16.70 4.50
C HIS A 204 3.32 -17.46 5.48
N MET A 205 3.28 -17.08 6.75
CA MET A 205 4.10 -17.72 7.80
C MET A 205 3.74 -19.19 7.95
N LEU A 206 2.46 -19.52 8.01
CA LEU A 206 1.98 -20.89 8.13
C LEU A 206 2.32 -21.73 6.88
N MET A 207 2.18 -21.17 5.69
CA MET A 207 2.63 -21.85 4.45
C MET A 207 4.12 -22.17 4.45
N SER A 208 4.96 -21.30 5.00
CA SER A 208 6.40 -21.53 5.12
C SER A 208 6.74 -22.64 6.13
N HIS A 209 5.76 -23.02 6.95
CA HIS A 209 5.84 -24.16 7.88
C HIS A 209 4.99 -25.37 7.43
N GLY A 210 4.56 -25.40 6.15
CA GLY A 210 3.86 -26.54 5.57
C GLY A 210 2.37 -26.62 5.88
N ILE A 211 1.73 -25.54 6.31
CA ILE A 211 0.31 -25.45 6.62
C ILE A 211 -0.37 -24.53 5.60
N ASN A 212 -1.32 -25.07 4.84
CA ASN A 212 -2.12 -24.33 3.87
C ASN A 212 -3.48 -23.95 4.48
N VAL A 213 -3.54 -22.78 5.08
CA VAL A 213 -4.74 -22.31 5.78
C VAL A 213 -5.95 -22.31 4.84
N ALA A 214 -7.02 -23.00 5.24
CA ALA A 214 -8.31 -22.99 4.56
C ALA A 214 -9.39 -22.40 5.47
N GLY A 215 -10.52 -22.03 4.91
CA GLY A 215 -11.65 -21.53 5.68
C GLY A 215 -11.46 -20.12 6.23
N LEU A 216 -10.66 -19.27 5.61
CA LEU A 216 -10.65 -17.86 5.95
C LEU A 216 -12.05 -17.27 5.70
N ARG A 217 -12.70 -16.80 6.75
CA ARG A 217 -14.05 -16.19 6.68
C ARG A 217 -14.01 -14.69 6.93
N TRP A 218 -13.01 -14.22 7.68
CA TRP A 218 -12.94 -12.82 8.03
C TRP A 218 -11.49 -12.35 8.24
N ASP A 219 -11.16 -11.24 7.61
CA ASP A 219 -9.99 -10.44 7.91
C ASP A 219 -10.45 -9.08 8.43
N THR A 220 -10.16 -8.80 9.69
CA THR A 220 -10.68 -7.61 10.36
C THR A 220 -10.07 -6.31 9.85
N GLN A 221 -8.88 -6.37 9.26
CA GLN A 221 -8.24 -5.22 8.62
C GLN A 221 -8.98 -4.85 7.33
N THR A 222 -9.22 -5.82 6.46
CA THR A 222 -9.93 -5.63 5.19
C THR A 222 -11.39 -5.24 5.42
N ALA A 223 -12.09 -5.88 6.38
CA ALA A 223 -13.46 -5.54 6.72
C ALA A 223 -13.60 -4.09 7.19
N MET A 224 -12.65 -3.59 8.00
CA MET A 224 -12.68 -2.20 8.43
C MET A 224 -12.52 -1.24 7.25
N SER A 225 -11.75 -1.56 6.23
CA SER A 225 -11.60 -0.71 5.05
C SER A 225 -12.91 -0.52 4.27
N LEU A 226 -13.84 -1.47 4.37
CA LEU A 226 -15.18 -1.35 3.79
C LEU A 226 -16.14 -0.56 4.71
N LEU A 227 -15.97 -0.68 6.01
CA LEU A 227 -16.74 0.10 6.98
C LEU A 227 -16.32 1.56 7.01
N ASN A 228 -15.01 1.83 6.94
CA ASN A 228 -14.46 3.19 6.91
C ASN A 228 -13.08 3.21 6.23
N GLU A 229 -13.04 3.52 4.95
CA GLU A 229 -11.81 3.66 4.17
C GLU A 229 -10.98 4.92 4.51
N ASN A 230 -11.49 5.78 5.38
CA ASN A 230 -10.81 7.00 5.83
C ASN A 230 -10.02 6.81 7.13
N GLU A 231 -9.93 5.58 7.65
CA GLU A 231 -9.09 5.32 8.83
C GLU A 231 -7.64 5.75 8.57
N GLU A 232 -7.04 6.35 9.59
CA GLU A 232 -5.63 6.75 9.55
C GLU A 232 -4.72 5.54 9.76
N SER A 233 -5.19 4.55 10.52
CA SER A 233 -4.52 3.30 10.80
C SER A 233 -5.50 2.14 10.80
N PHE A 234 -5.11 1.05 10.18
CA PHE A 234 -5.83 -0.22 10.20
C PHE A 234 -5.15 -1.24 11.13
N ALA A 235 -4.23 -0.82 11.99
CA ALA A 235 -3.60 -1.69 12.97
C ALA A 235 -4.60 -2.12 14.04
N LEU A 236 -4.53 -3.38 14.49
CA LEU A 236 -5.46 -3.98 15.44
C LEU A 236 -5.65 -3.14 16.71
N LYS A 237 -4.55 -2.69 17.31
CA LYS A 237 -4.57 -1.92 18.57
C LYS A 237 -5.27 -0.56 18.42
N ASP A 238 -5.07 0.11 17.28
CA ASP A 238 -5.70 1.39 16.98
C ASP A 238 -7.20 1.22 16.77
N LEU A 239 -7.59 0.19 16.00
CA LEU A 239 -8.99 -0.14 15.76
C LEU A 239 -9.70 -0.59 17.05
N ALA A 240 -9.06 -1.42 17.88
CA ALA A 240 -9.61 -1.84 19.17
C ALA A 240 -9.82 -0.65 20.12
N THR A 241 -8.83 0.24 20.21
CA THR A 241 -8.94 1.46 21.01
C THR A 241 -10.11 2.33 20.54
N LYS A 242 -10.25 2.51 19.25
CA LYS A 242 -11.26 3.42 18.66
C LYS A 242 -12.67 2.83 18.71
N TYR A 243 -12.84 1.58 18.33
CA TYR A 243 -14.15 0.98 18.11
C TYR A 243 -14.63 0.11 19.27
N LEU A 244 -13.71 -0.54 20.00
CA LEU A 244 -14.05 -1.36 21.15
C LEU A 244 -13.84 -0.63 22.49
N ARG A 245 -13.23 0.57 22.47
CA ARG A 245 -12.83 1.34 23.65
C ARG A 245 -11.88 0.56 24.57
N GLU A 246 -11.07 -0.30 23.97
CA GLU A 246 -10.04 -1.07 24.66
C GLU A 246 -8.65 -0.63 24.24
N PRO A 247 -8.03 0.27 24.99
CA PRO A 247 -6.67 0.68 24.73
C PRO A 247 -5.73 -0.53 24.90
N SER A 248 -4.83 -0.70 23.94
CA SER A 248 -3.83 -1.76 23.98
C SER A 248 -2.50 -1.21 23.51
N ASP A 249 -1.45 -1.59 24.23
CA ASP A 249 -0.09 -1.19 23.87
C ASP A 249 0.42 -2.03 22.70
N THR A 250 1.20 -1.40 21.81
CA THR A 250 1.88 -2.11 20.72
C THR A 250 3.11 -2.86 21.26
N PHE A 251 3.60 -3.83 20.50
CA PHE A 251 4.82 -4.57 20.82
C PHE A 251 6.02 -3.62 21.05
N GLU A 252 6.23 -2.66 20.17
CA GLU A 252 7.31 -1.68 20.29
C GLU A 252 7.18 -0.82 21.57
N THR A 253 5.95 -0.49 21.97
CA THR A 253 5.71 0.28 23.20
C THR A 253 6.05 -0.52 24.46
N LEU A 254 5.73 -1.81 24.50
CA LEU A 254 5.96 -2.66 25.67
C LEU A 254 7.40 -3.16 25.76
N PHE A 255 8.00 -3.55 24.63
CA PHE A 255 9.28 -4.28 24.63
C PHE A 255 10.43 -3.48 24.01
N GLY A 256 10.13 -2.40 23.28
CA GLY A 256 11.12 -1.62 22.57
C GLY A 256 11.28 -2.07 21.11
N LYS A 257 11.94 -1.22 20.33
CA LYS A 257 12.02 -1.37 18.86
C LYS A 257 12.85 -2.59 18.42
N ASP A 258 13.85 -2.96 19.20
CA ASP A 258 14.81 -4.01 18.85
C ASP A 258 14.48 -5.35 19.54
N ALA A 259 13.38 -5.42 20.29
CA ALA A 259 12.97 -6.65 20.98
C ALA A 259 12.52 -7.71 19.97
N LYS A 260 12.83 -8.96 20.28
CA LYS A 260 12.37 -10.12 19.51
C LYS A 260 11.38 -10.91 20.35
N PHE A 261 10.31 -11.39 19.74
CA PHE A 261 9.24 -12.06 20.45
C PHE A 261 9.70 -13.34 21.17
N ASN A 262 10.64 -14.07 20.60
CA ASN A 262 11.22 -15.28 21.23
C ASN A 262 11.93 -15.03 22.54
N THR A 263 12.35 -13.80 22.84
CA THR A 263 13.01 -13.44 24.11
C THR A 263 12.02 -13.04 25.22
N ILE A 264 10.73 -12.91 24.91
CA ILE A 264 9.70 -12.48 25.87
C ILE A 264 9.33 -13.64 26.80
N PRO A 265 9.22 -13.41 28.14
CA PRO A 265 8.74 -14.42 29.07
C PRO A 265 7.34 -14.93 28.73
N LEU A 266 7.08 -16.21 28.97
CA LEU A 266 5.86 -16.89 28.49
C LEU A 266 4.56 -16.34 29.10
N ASP A 267 4.57 -15.89 30.34
CA ASP A 267 3.43 -15.26 31.01
C ASP A 267 3.07 -13.91 30.36
N VAL A 268 4.09 -13.16 29.96
CA VAL A 268 3.93 -11.90 29.23
C VAL A 268 3.47 -12.15 27.79
N ALA A 269 4.10 -13.14 27.13
CA ALA A 269 3.74 -13.56 25.77
C ALA A 269 2.28 -14.02 25.70
N LEU A 270 1.81 -14.80 26.69
CA LEU A 270 0.41 -15.20 26.80
C LEU A 270 -0.52 -14.00 26.78
N VAL A 271 -0.30 -13.03 27.65
CA VAL A 271 -1.21 -11.89 27.78
C VAL A 271 -1.23 -11.06 26.49
N TYR A 272 -0.07 -10.89 25.88
CA TYR A 272 0.04 -10.13 24.64
C TYR A 272 -0.67 -10.84 23.49
N ALA A 273 -0.27 -12.08 23.18
CA ALA A 273 -0.74 -12.81 22.01
C ALA A 273 -2.21 -13.27 22.12
N ALA A 274 -2.63 -13.79 23.29
CA ALA A 274 -4.03 -14.16 23.50
C ALA A 274 -4.97 -12.94 23.46
N LYS A 275 -4.48 -11.75 23.89
CA LYS A 275 -5.24 -10.52 23.77
C LYS A 275 -5.44 -10.12 22.29
N ASP A 276 -4.46 -10.36 21.44
CA ASP A 276 -4.57 -10.00 20.03
C ASP A 276 -5.65 -10.81 19.32
N THR A 277 -5.70 -12.13 19.51
CA THR A 277 -6.78 -12.96 18.97
C THR A 277 -8.13 -12.67 19.62
N HIS A 278 -8.18 -12.35 20.92
CA HIS A 278 -9.40 -11.92 21.59
C HIS A 278 -9.92 -10.59 21.00
N LEU A 279 -9.06 -9.59 20.83
CA LEU A 279 -9.43 -8.32 20.19
C LEU A 279 -9.85 -8.51 18.72
N THR A 280 -9.17 -9.39 17.98
CA THR A 280 -9.52 -9.75 16.61
C THR A 280 -10.92 -10.34 16.55
N TRP A 281 -11.28 -11.25 17.47
CA TRP A 281 -12.63 -11.81 17.56
C TRP A 281 -13.69 -10.74 17.87
N ARG A 282 -13.45 -9.91 18.87
CA ARG A 282 -14.39 -8.83 19.25
C ARG A 282 -14.56 -7.80 18.14
N LEU A 283 -13.46 -7.50 17.41
CA LEU A 283 -13.52 -6.61 16.27
C LEU A 283 -14.32 -7.25 15.11
N TYR A 284 -14.18 -8.56 14.89
CA TYR A 284 -15.02 -9.31 13.98
C TYR A 284 -16.53 -9.18 14.33
N GLU A 285 -16.91 -9.40 15.60
CA GLU A 285 -18.30 -9.29 16.04
C GLU A 285 -18.85 -7.87 15.78
N PHE A 286 -18.08 -6.85 16.13
CA PHE A 286 -18.42 -5.46 15.85
C PHE A 286 -18.61 -5.22 14.34
N GLN A 287 -17.66 -5.65 13.53
CA GLN A 287 -17.68 -5.44 12.08
C GLN A 287 -18.82 -6.20 11.42
N ARG A 288 -19.03 -7.45 11.78
CA ARG A 288 -20.13 -8.27 11.28
C ARG A 288 -21.49 -7.66 11.59
N HIS A 289 -21.67 -7.16 12.81
CA HIS A 289 -22.91 -6.45 13.20
C HIS A 289 -23.17 -5.23 12.31
N HIS A 290 -22.14 -4.48 11.95
CA HIS A 290 -22.30 -3.30 11.10
C HIS A 290 -22.44 -3.64 9.63
N LEU A 291 -21.65 -4.60 9.10
CA LEU A 291 -21.71 -5.02 7.70
C LEU A 291 -23.01 -5.77 7.37
N SER A 292 -23.61 -6.51 8.31
CA SER A 292 -24.89 -7.16 8.11
C SER A 292 -26.04 -6.19 7.78
N LYS A 293 -25.91 -4.92 8.16
CA LYS A 293 -26.84 -3.84 7.79
C LYS A 293 -26.60 -3.30 6.36
N MET A 294 -25.56 -3.76 5.70
CA MET A 294 -25.17 -3.39 4.34
C MET A 294 -24.95 -4.65 3.49
N PRO A 295 -26.03 -5.38 3.15
CA PRO A 295 -25.93 -6.73 2.60
C PRO A 295 -25.16 -6.81 1.27
N THR A 296 -25.20 -5.77 0.45
CA THR A 296 -24.43 -5.71 -0.81
C THR A 296 -22.92 -5.59 -0.57
N ILE A 297 -22.52 -4.81 0.45
CA ILE A 297 -21.11 -4.70 0.84
C ILE A 297 -20.64 -6.00 1.51
N LEU A 298 -21.46 -6.58 2.39
CA LEU A 298 -21.12 -7.85 3.05
C LEU A 298 -20.93 -8.96 2.01
N LYS A 299 -21.84 -9.09 1.05
CA LYS A 299 -21.74 -10.07 -0.03
C LYS A 299 -20.45 -9.85 -0.84
N TYR A 300 -20.14 -8.60 -1.20
CA TYR A 300 -18.91 -8.28 -1.91
C TYR A 300 -17.67 -8.63 -1.07
N TYR A 301 -17.69 -8.37 0.23
CA TYR A 301 -16.64 -8.74 1.15
C TYR A 301 -16.38 -10.25 1.15
N GLU A 302 -17.45 -11.05 1.31
CA GLU A 302 -17.36 -12.51 1.40
C GLU A 302 -16.99 -13.17 0.05
N GLU A 303 -17.52 -12.65 -1.07
CA GLU A 303 -17.31 -13.25 -2.40
C GLU A 303 -16.04 -12.74 -3.12
N VAL A 304 -15.53 -11.57 -2.76
CA VAL A 304 -14.41 -10.95 -3.47
C VAL A 304 -13.25 -10.64 -2.54
N GLU A 305 -13.43 -9.80 -1.51
CA GLU A 305 -12.31 -9.32 -0.70
C GLU A 305 -11.64 -10.45 0.10
N VAL A 306 -12.39 -11.37 0.68
CA VAL A 306 -11.82 -12.51 1.44
C VAL A 306 -11.09 -13.50 0.52
N PRO A 307 -11.68 -14.01 -0.57
CA PRO A 307 -10.95 -14.88 -1.50
C PRO A 307 -9.75 -14.22 -2.15
N LEU A 308 -9.81 -12.90 -2.35
CA LEU A 308 -8.71 -12.11 -2.91
C LEU A 308 -7.44 -12.19 -2.06
N LEU A 309 -7.54 -12.34 -0.73
CA LEU A 309 -6.37 -12.44 0.15
C LEU A 309 -5.52 -13.68 -0.16
N TYR A 310 -6.15 -14.80 -0.54
CA TYR A 310 -5.40 -15.98 -1.03
C TYR A 310 -4.71 -15.70 -2.37
N ALA A 311 -5.36 -14.97 -3.27
CA ALA A 311 -4.75 -14.57 -4.52
C ALA A 311 -3.54 -13.63 -4.29
N VAL A 312 -3.64 -12.74 -3.30
CA VAL A 312 -2.53 -11.86 -2.88
C VAL A 312 -1.36 -12.69 -2.33
N VAL A 313 -1.63 -13.66 -1.47
CA VAL A 313 -0.59 -14.58 -0.96
C VAL A 313 0.12 -15.28 -2.11
N ASP A 314 -0.63 -15.84 -3.06
CA ASP A 314 -0.04 -16.56 -4.19
C ASP A 314 0.77 -15.63 -5.11
N MET A 315 0.32 -14.40 -5.39
CA MET A 315 1.09 -13.38 -6.11
C MET A 315 2.40 -13.06 -5.41
N GLU A 316 2.35 -12.77 -4.12
CA GLU A 316 3.53 -12.43 -3.33
C GLU A 316 4.52 -13.60 -3.26
N ARG A 317 4.04 -14.83 -3.11
CA ARG A 317 4.90 -16.04 -3.10
C ARG A 317 5.44 -16.41 -4.45
N THR A 318 4.70 -16.22 -5.53
CA THR A 318 5.20 -16.46 -6.89
C THR A 318 6.44 -15.63 -7.15
N GLY A 319 6.41 -14.33 -6.84
CA GLY A 319 7.55 -13.41 -7.02
C GLY A 319 8.06 -13.34 -8.46
N PHE A 320 8.83 -12.34 -8.75
CA PHE A 320 9.35 -12.04 -10.08
C PHE A 320 10.80 -12.52 -10.23
N LEU A 321 11.11 -13.12 -11.35
CA LEU A 321 12.48 -13.44 -11.72
C LEU A 321 13.10 -12.23 -12.43
N ILE A 322 14.31 -11.86 -12.03
CA ILE A 322 15.08 -10.75 -12.60
C ILE A 322 16.26 -11.32 -13.42
N ASP A 323 16.42 -10.83 -14.63
CA ASP A 323 17.59 -11.08 -15.46
C ASP A 323 18.76 -10.20 -14.99
N VAL A 324 19.56 -10.74 -14.09
CA VAL A 324 20.66 -10.00 -13.43
C VAL A 324 21.75 -9.61 -14.43
N GLU A 325 22.06 -10.47 -15.39
CA GLU A 325 23.11 -10.20 -16.38
C GLU A 325 22.66 -9.09 -17.35
N TYR A 326 21.41 -9.15 -17.81
CA TYR A 326 20.85 -8.07 -18.60
C TYR A 326 20.81 -6.75 -17.79
N ALA A 327 20.43 -6.81 -16.51
CA ALA A 327 20.40 -5.61 -15.66
C ALA A 327 21.79 -4.97 -15.53
N LYS A 328 22.83 -5.77 -15.39
CA LYS A 328 24.23 -5.28 -15.33
C LYS A 328 24.64 -4.61 -16.65
N GLN A 329 24.42 -5.28 -17.78
CA GLN A 329 24.78 -4.76 -19.10
C GLN A 329 24.03 -3.46 -19.39
N TYR A 330 22.74 -3.46 -19.21
CA TYR A 330 21.88 -2.29 -19.45
C TYR A 330 22.22 -1.14 -18.50
N GLY A 331 22.53 -1.46 -17.24
CA GLY A 331 22.97 -0.49 -16.24
C GLY A 331 24.31 0.18 -16.62
N GLU A 332 25.27 -0.58 -17.12
CA GLU A 332 26.56 -0.06 -17.59
C GLU A 332 26.42 0.82 -18.84
N GLU A 333 25.60 0.42 -19.83
CA GLU A 333 25.28 1.25 -21.00
C GLU A 333 24.65 2.56 -20.58
N MET A 334 23.66 2.50 -19.68
CA MET A 334 22.97 3.68 -19.17
C MET A 334 23.91 4.59 -18.38
N ARG A 335 24.81 4.05 -17.58
CA ARG A 335 25.81 4.82 -16.83
C ARG A 335 26.71 5.62 -17.75
N ARG A 336 27.17 5.02 -18.85
CA ARG A 336 27.98 5.72 -19.87
C ARG A 336 27.21 6.85 -20.54
N ASP A 337 25.94 6.64 -20.86
CA ASP A 337 25.07 7.70 -21.44
C ASP A 337 24.83 8.85 -20.42
N ILE A 338 24.59 8.50 -19.15
CA ILE A 338 24.45 9.48 -18.06
C ILE A 338 25.71 10.33 -17.94
N GLU A 339 26.91 9.71 -17.90
CA GLU A 339 28.20 10.42 -17.82
C GLU A 339 28.43 11.35 -19.01
N ALA A 340 28.13 10.89 -20.22
CA ALA A 340 28.25 11.70 -21.43
C ALA A 340 27.31 12.92 -21.43
N ARG A 341 26.04 12.71 -21.04
CA ARG A 341 25.04 13.79 -20.91
C ARG A 341 25.38 14.76 -19.79
N GLU A 342 25.86 14.26 -18.66
CA GLU A 342 26.31 15.11 -17.54
C GLU A 342 27.43 16.04 -17.97
N LYS A 343 28.43 15.50 -18.68
CA LYS A 343 29.53 16.29 -19.22
C LYS A 343 29.04 17.39 -20.18
N ALA A 344 28.20 17.00 -21.13
CA ALA A 344 27.63 17.95 -22.11
C ALA A 344 26.79 19.05 -21.44
N LEU A 345 26.02 18.70 -20.41
CA LEU A 345 25.25 19.67 -19.64
C LEU A 345 26.11 20.61 -18.79
N LYS A 346 27.20 20.10 -18.19
CA LYS A 346 28.16 20.90 -17.44
C LYS A 346 28.91 21.92 -18.35
N GLU A 347 29.19 21.55 -19.60
CA GLU A 347 29.75 22.49 -20.56
C GLU A 347 28.82 23.70 -20.83
N LYS A 348 27.50 23.48 -20.79
CA LYS A 348 26.46 24.51 -21.04
C LYS A 348 26.08 25.30 -19.77
N LEU A 349 26.04 24.63 -18.62
CA LEU A 349 25.52 25.17 -17.36
C LEU A 349 26.61 25.62 -16.40
N GLY A 350 27.87 25.21 -16.65
CA GLY A 350 29.01 25.32 -15.75
C GLY A 350 29.24 24.06 -14.95
N ASP A 351 30.42 23.93 -14.35
CA ASP A 351 30.75 22.76 -13.51
C ASP A 351 30.01 22.80 -12.16
N ILE A 352 28.77 22.34 -12.17
CA ILE A 352 27.87 22.37 -11.05
C ILE A 352 27.32 20.96 -10.81
N ASN A 353 26.81 20.72 -9.61
CA ASN A 353 26.04 19.53 -9.32
C ASN A 353 24.61 19.69 -9.87
N LEU A 354 24.29 19.00 -10.98
CA LEU A 354 22.99 19.05 -11.66
C LEU A 354 21.83 18.52 -10.78
N ASN A 355 22.12 17.77 -9.71
CA ASN A 355 21.15 17.29 -8.76
C ASN A 355 20.97 18.21 -7.54
N SER A 356 21.75 19.27 -7.43
CA SER A 356 21.61 20.29 -6.40
C SER A 356 20.70 21.43 -6.87
N PRO A 357 19.48 21.60 -6.31
CA PRO A 357 18.62 22.73 -6.68
C PRO A 357 19.29 24.10 -6.43
N ALA A 358 20.13 24.19 -5.40
CA ALA A 358 20.83 25.43 -5.05
C ALA A 358 21.86 25.86 -6.11
N GLN A 359 22.52 24.91 -6.77
CA GLN A 359 23.49 25.20 -7.84
C GLN A 359 22.82 25.28 -9.21
N LEU A 360 21.84 24.40 -9.47
CA LEU A 360 21.16 24.30 -10.75
C LEU A 360 20.26 25.51 -11.05
N LYS A 361 19.54 26.02 -10.04
CA LYS A 361 18.60 27.13 -10.23
C LYS A 361 19.26 28.38 -10.77
N PRO A 362 20.36 28.91 -10.20
CA PRO A 362 21.05 30.09 -10.74
C PRO A 362 21.62 29.87 -12.15
N ALA A 363 22.06 28.63 -12.46
CA ALA A 363 22.58 28.32 -13.78
C ALA A 363 21.47 28.36 -14.84
N LEU A 364 20.27 27.82 -14.53
CA LEU A 364 19.11 27.89 -15.40
C LEU A 364 18.56 29.32 -15.53
N GLU A 365 18.54 30.11 -14.46
CA GLU A 365 18.10 31.51 -14.49
C GLU A 365 18.95 32.36 -15.45
N ARG A 366 20.26 32.10 -15.54
CA ARG A 366 21.15 32.75 -16.53
C ARG A 366 20.74 32.44 -17.98
N ILE A 367 20.32 31.21 -18.27
CA ILE A 367 19.92 30.78 -19.62
C ILE A 367 18.52 31.28 -19.96
N VAL A 368 17.59 31.17 -19.00
CA VAL A 368 16.19 31.58 -19.20
C VAL A 368 16.04 33.12 -19.19
N GLY A 369 16.99 33.84 -18.62
CA GLY A 369 16.97 35.31 -18.54
C GLY A 369 15.99 35.87 -17.51
N ARG A 370 15.46 35.04 -16.62
CA ARG A 370 14.52 35.42 -15.55
C ARG A 370 14.64 34.51 -14.34
N LYS A 371 14.19 35.01 -13.20
CA LYS A 371 14.10 34.20 -11.96
C LYS A 371 13.09 33.03 -12.13
N LEU A 372 13.45 31.87 -11.61
CA LEU A 372 12.60 30.70 -11.54
C LEU A 372 12.09 30.51 -10.10
N GLU A 373 10.90 30.02 -9.94
CA GLU A 373 10.37 29.68 -8.61
C GLU A 373 11.16 28.54 -7.95
N SER A 374 11.45 27.50 -8.74
CA SER A 374 12.19 26.31 -8.31
C SER A 374 12.81 25.59 -9.50
N THR A 375 13.45 24.44 -9.25
CA THR A 375 13.90 23.49 -10.29
C THR A 375 12.94 22.28 -10.43
N ASP A 376 11.68 22.43 -10.00
CA ASP A 376 10.68 21.37 -10.12
C ASP A 376 10.47 21.01 -11.60
N ALA A 377 10.68 19.71 -11.88
CA ALA A 377 10.62 19.21 -13.26
C ALA A 377 9.24 19.40 -13.91
N LYS A 378 8.15 19.19 -13.15
CA LYS A 378 6.78 19.21 -13.70
C LYS A 378 6.24 20.64 -13.78
N LYS A 379 6.41 21.42 -12.72
CA LYS A 379 5.80 22.75 -12.57
C LYS A 379 6.58 23.84 -13.28
N VAL A 380 7.91 23.75 -13.31
CA VAL A 380 8.78 24.80 -13.78
C VAL A 380 9.53 24.45 -15.06
N LEU A 381 10.17 23.28 -15.12
CA LEU A 381 11.06 22.96 -16.23
C LEU A 381 10.31 22.44 -17.47
N LYS A 382 9.35 21.53 -17.31
CA LYS A 382 8.57 20.99 -18.47
C LYS A 382 7.89 22.07 -19.33
N PRO A 383 7.29 23.13 -18.77
CA PRO A 383 6.74 24.22 -19.59
C PRO A 383 7.78 25.00 -20.39
N LEU A 384 9.04 24.97 -19.98
CA LEU A 384 10.13 25.71 -20.62
C LEU A 384 10.90 24.89 -21.68
N LYS A 385 10.70 23.57 -21.73
CA LYS A 385 11.51 22.67 -22.56
C LYS A 385 11.47 22.96 -24.04
N SER A 386 10.36 23.49 -24.57
CA SER A 386 10.21 23.84 -25.99
C SER A 386 10.95 25.12 -26.37
N GLN A 387 11.16 26.01 -25.39
CA GLN A 387 11.83 27.29 -25.58
C GLN A 387 13.35 27.19 -25.35
N PHE A 388 13.79 26.27 -24.49
CA PHE A 388 15.18 26.13 -24.09
C PHE A 388 15.66 24.68 -24.24
N PRO A 389 16.40 24.33 -25.31
CA PRO A 389 16.89 22.97 -25.57
C PRO A 389 17.67 22.36 -24.40
N VAL A 390 18.47 23.16 -23.71
CA VAL A 390 19.24 22.69 -22.52
C VAL A 390 18.33 22.20 -21.40
N ILE A 391 17.13 22.74 -21.25
CA ILE A 391 16.14 22.27 -20.27
C ILE A 391 15.56 20.92 -20.71
N ALA A 392 15.35 20.72 -22.00
CA ALA A 392 14.92 19.42 -22.54
C ALA A 392 16.00 18.35 -22.26
N GLU A 393 17.25 18.64 -22.59
CA GLU A 393 18.39 17.74 -22.32
C GLU A 393 18.56 17.44 -20.82
N LEU A 394 18.39 18.46 -19.97
CA LEU A 394 18.44 18.29 -18.51
C LEU A 394 17.30 17.38 -17.99
N LEU A 395 16.10 17.51 -18.52
CA LEU A 395 14.98 16.66 -18.15
C LEU A 395 15.22 15.22 -18.58
N GLU A 396 15.73 14.97 -19.79
CA GLU A 396 16.12 13.64 -20.26
C GLU A 396 17.23 13.04 -19.37
N TYR A 397 18.27 13.81 -19.06
CA TYR A 397 19.33 13.40 -18.14
C TYR A 397 18.75 12.98 -16.77
N LYS A 398 17.91 13.82 -16.16
CA LYS A 398 17.28 13.52 -14.86
C LYS A 398 16.40 12.29 -14.89
N GLU A 399 15.67 12.06 -15.99
CA GLU A 399 14.86 10.86 -16.17
C GLU A 399 15.74 9.61 -16.27
N LEU A 400 16.84 9.68 -16.98
CA LEU A 400 17.80 8.59 -17.13
C LEU A 400 18.51 8.27 -15.80
N VAL A 401 18.97 9.30 -15.06
CA VAL A 401 19.57 9.13 -13.72
C VAL A 401 18.58 8.48 -12.77
N LYS A 402 17.32 8.93 -12.78
CA LYS A 402 16.28 8.32 -11.94
C LYS A 402 16.01 6.87 -12.32
N LEU A 403 15.92 6.57 -13.61
CA LEU A 403 15.70 5.20 -14.09
C LEU A 403 16.84 4.28 -13.64
N HIS A 404 18.08 4.70 -13.81
CA HIS A 404 19.25 3.96 -13.38
C HIS A 404 19.27 3.75 -11.86
N SER A 405 19.24 4.85 -11.08
CA SER A 405 19.47 4.81 -9.64
C SER A 405 18.29 4.26 -8.82
N THR A 406 17.06 4.31 -9.35
CA THR A 406 15.87 3.87 -8.62
C THR A 406 15.43 2.46 -9.03
N TYR A 407 15.74 2.05 -10.25
CA TYR A 407 15.23 0.79 -10.79
C TYR A 407 16.33 -0.15 -11.25
N ILE A 408 17.15 0.24 -12.22
CA ILE A 408 18.06 -0.71 -12.89
C ILE A 408 19.13 -1.25 -11.95
N SER A 409 19.76 -0.39 -11.16
CA SER A 409 20.78 -0.80 -10.20
C SER A 409 20.22 -1.43 -8.92
N VAL A 410 18.99 -1.08 -8.55
CA VAL A 410 18.41 -1.48 -7.25
C VAL A 410 17.65 -2.81 -7.34
N LEU A 411 16.90 -3.05 -8.43
CA LEU A 411 16.09 -4.27 -8.55
C LEU A 411 16.86 -5.57 -8.36
N PRO A 412 18.08 -5.74 -8.91
CA PRO A 412 18.87 -6.95 -8.66
C PRO A 412 19.27 -7.15 -7.18
N GLU A 413 19.47 -6.06 -6.42
CA GLU A 413 19.84 -6.12 -5.01
C GLU A 413 18.67 -6.52 -4.10
N LEU A 414 17.43 -6.43 -4.60
CA LEU A 414 16.21 -6.79 -3.88
C LEU A 414 15.77 -8.25 -4.09
N ILE A 415 16.56 -9.03 -4.83
CA ILE A 415 16.33 -10.46 -5.00
C ILE A 415 16.51 -11.16 -3.66
N HIS A 416 15.49 -11.87 -3.21
CA HIS A 416 15.56 -12.62 -1.96
C HIS A 416 16.52 -13.80 -2.09
N PRO A 417 17.55 -13.93 -1.23
CA PRO A 417 18.64 -14.90 -1.40
C PRO A 417 18.16 -16.35 -1.38
N LYS A 418 17.13 -16.68 -0.59
CA LYS A 418 16.60 -18.04 -0.47
C LYS A 418 15.74 -18.47 -1.65
N THR A 419 14.99 -17.56 -2.23
CA THR A 419 14.05 -17.86 -3.32
C THR A 419 14.61 -17.57 -4.70
N GLY A 420 15.64 -16.72 -4.81
CA GLY A 420 16.17 -16.22 -6.07
C GLY A 420 15.20 -15.31 -6.83
N ARG A 421 14.17 -14.81 -6.16
CA ARG A 421 13.11 -13.99 -6.74
C ARG A 421 12.93 -12.69 -5.99
N LEU A 422 12.34 -11.72 -6.67
CA LEU A 422 11.93 -10.46 -6.08
C LEU A 422 10.46 -10.57 -5.65
N HIS A 423 10.21 -10.38 -4.36
CA HIS A 423 8.87 -10.48 -3.78
C HIS A 423 8.36 -9.08 -3.43
N ALA A 424 7.42 -8.59 -4.23
CA ALA A 424 6.70 -7.36 -3.92
C ALA A 424 5.49 -7.65 -3.03
N ARG A 425 5.10 -6.67 -2.22
CA ARG A 425 3.84 -6.69 -1.46
C ARG A 425 2.73 -6.06 -2.28
N PHE A 426 1.56 -6.68 -2.26
CA PHE A 426 0.34 -6.17 -2.89
C PHE A 426 -0.69 -5.83 -1.82
N ASN A 427 -1.02 -4.56 -1.67
CA ASN A 427 -2.02 -4.12 -0.72
C ASN A 427 -3.36 -3.87 -1.41
N PRO A 428 -4.38 -4.72 -1.20
CA PRO A 428 -5.69 -4.56 -1.81
C PRO A 428 -6.48 -3.35 -1.26
N MET A 429 -6.02 -2.78 -0.15
CA MET A 429 -6.62 -1.59 0.49
C MET A 429 -5.77 -0.32 0.29
N GLY A 430 -4.79 -0.35 -0.61
CA GLY A 430 -3.78 0.69 -0.73
C GLY A 430 -4.30 2.06 -1.13
N ALA A 431 -5.46 2.13 -1.79
CA ALA A 431 -6.16 3.36 -2.10
C ALA A 431 -7.58 3.38 -1.51
N ARG A 432 -8.04 4.55 -1.10
CA ARG A 432 -9.42 4.74 -0.60
C ARG A 432 -10.50 4.39 -1.61
N THR A 433 -10.17 4.34 -2.89
CA THR A 433 -11.04 3.85 -3.97
C THR A 433 -11.09 2.32 -4.07
N GLY A 434 -10.25 1.60 -3.32
CA GLY A 434 -10.12 0.14 -3.39
C GLY A 434 -9.12 -0.38 -4.41
N ARG A 435 -8.39 0.50 -5.11
CA ARG A 435 -7.28 0.10 -5.97
C ARG A 435 -6.14 -0.50 -5.16
N PHE A 436 -5.45 -1.44 -5.76
CA PHE A 436 -4.19 -1.95 -5.22
C PHE A 436 -3.14 -0.86 -5.12
N SER A 437 -2.32 -0.95 -4.09
CA SER A 437 -0.97 -0.40 -4.11
C SER A 437 0.05 -1.53 -4.03
N SER A 438 1.24 -1.26 -4.49
CA SER A 438 2.36 -2.17 -4.34
C SER A 438 3.48 -1.44 -3.60
N GLY A 439 4.17 -2.16 -2.75
CA GLY A 439 5.26 -1.62 -1.93
C GLY A 439 5.88 -2.73 -1.09
N GLY A 440 6.58 -2.35 -0.03
CA GLY A 440 7.33 -3.30 0.78
C GLY A 440 8.59 -3.82 0.07
N ASN A 441 9.57 -4.26 0.84
CA ASN A 441 10.85 -4.78 0.35
C ASN A 441 11.55 -3.89 -0.70
N GLY A 442 11.28 -2.56 -0.69
CA GLY A 442 11.86 -1.59 -1.61
C GLY A 442 11.28 -1.56 -3.03
N VAL A 443 10.27 -2.38 -3.35
CA VAL A 443 9.72 -2.51 -4.71
C VAL A 443 8.29 -1.98 -4.78
N ASN A 444 8.05 -1.07 -5.74
CA ASN A 444 6.70 -0.66 -6.13
C ASN A 444 6.45 -1.06 -7.59
N LEU A 445 5.75 -2.16 -7.80
CA LEU A 445 5.45 -2.68 -9.13
C LEU A 445 4.46 -1.79 -9.92
N GLN A 446 3.59 -1.04 -9.23
CA GLN A 446 2.63 -0.15 -9.88
C GLN A 446 3.31 1.03 -10.61
N ASN A 447 4.55 1.35 -10.25
CA ASN A 447 5.27 2.49 -10.79
C ASN A 447 6.50 2.10 -11.62
N GLN A 448 6.59 0.83 -12.08
CA GLN A 448 7.72 0.40 -12.92
C GLN A 448 7.65 1.05 -14.30
N PRO A 449 8.65 1.86 -14.70
CA PRO A 449 8.70 2.41 -16.07
C PRO A 449 8.85 1.29 -17.08
N LYS A 450 8.33 1.50 -18.29
CA LYS A 450 8.38 0.48 -19.36
C LYS A 450 9.80 -0.06 -19.61
N SER A 451 10.81 0.81 -19.53
CA SER A 451 12.22 0.44 -19.70
C SER A 451 12.74 -0.48 -18.57
N ALA A 452 12.25 -0.34 -17.33
CA ALA A 452 12.62 -1.22 -16.23
C ALA A 452 11.88 -2.57 -16.28
N ARG A 453 10.71 -2.63 -16.91
CA ARG A 453 9.94 -3.89 -17.05
C ARG A 453 10.74 -4.99 -17.75
N LYS A 454 11.64 -4.62 -18.64
CA LYS A 454 12.51 -5.54 -19.36
C LYS A 454 13.45 -6.37 -18.49
N LEU A 455 13.65 -5.99 -17.23
CA LEU A 455 14.43 -6.77 -16.27
C LEU A 455 13.71 -8.02 -15.79
N PHE A 456 12.37 -8.03 -15.89
CA PHE A 456 11.54 -9.12 -15.39
C PHE A 456 11.32 -10.17 -16.48
N VAL A 457 11.64 -11.43 -16.17
CA VAL A 457 11.62 -12.52 -17.14
C VAL A 457 10.82 -13.71 -16.62
N ALA A 458 10.32 -14.52 -17.54
CA ALA A 458 9.76 -15.82 -17.22
C ALA A 458 10.87 -16.83 -16.92
N PRO A 459 10.66 -17.78 -16.01
CA PRO A 459 11.58 -18.91 -15.82
C PRO A 459 11.66 -19.79 -17.07
N PRO A 460 12.74 -20.59 -17.24
CA PRO A 460 12.80 -21.56 -18.32
C PRO A 460 11.58 -22.49 -18.35
N GLY A 461 11.02 -22.73 -19.53
CA GLY A 461 9.80 -23.53 -19.73
C GLY A 461 8.48 -22.83 -19.38
N TRP A 462 8.55 -21.55 -19.00
CA TRP A 462 7.39 -20.72 -18.68
C TRP A 462 7.38 -19.44 -19.52
N VAL A 463 6.19 -18.86 -19.64
CA VAL A 463 5.99 -17.54 -20.24
C VAL A 463 5.09 -16.70 -19.34
N ILE A 464 5.16 -15.38 -19.51
CA ILE A 464 4.25 -14.44 -18.88
C ILE A 464 3.05 -14.26 -19.84
N LEU A 465 1.87 -14.57 -19.34
CA LEU A 465 0.60 -14.27 -20.01
C LEU A 465 0.03 -13.01 -19.38
N GLY A 466 0.01 -11.91 -20.13
CA GLY A 466 -0.53 -10.62 -19.70
C GLY A 466 -1.89 -10.36 -20.32
N GLY A 467 -2.80 -9.81 -19.53
CA GLY A 467 -4.08 -9.29 -19.99
C GLY A 467 -4.33 -7.90 -19.42
N ASP A 468 -4.49 -6.91 -20.29
CA ASP A 468 -4.76 -5.53 -19.93
C ASP A 468 -6.19 -5.15 -20.30
N PHE A 469 -6.96 -4.56 -19.36
CA PHE A 469 -8.30 -4.07 -19.67
C PHE A 469 -8.23 -2.84 -20.55
N SER A 470 -8.61 -2.99 -21.80
CA SER A 470 -8.62 -1.90 -22.77
C SER A 470 -9.60 -0.79 -22.35
N GLN A 471 -9.05 0.39 -22.00
CA GLN A 471 -9.83 1.57 -21.63
C GLN A 471 -10.83 1.33 -20.48
N GLN A 472 -10.43 0.59 -19.45
CA GLN A 472 -11.29 0.15 -18.34
C GLN A 472 -12.14 1.28 -17.75
N GLU A 473 -11.52 2.41 -17.39
CA GLU A 473 -12.22 3.53 -16.75
C GLU A 473 -13.20 4.24 -17.70
N ILE A 474 -12.90 4.28 -19.00
CA ILE A 474 -13.82 4.91 -19.97
C ILE A 474 -15.02 4.01 -20.28
N ARG A 475 -14.84 2.69 -20.29
CA ARG A 475 -15.96 1.74 -20.37
C ARG A 475 -16.85 1.84 -19.13
N CYS A 476 -16.24 1.98 -17.97
CA CYS A 476 -16.95 2.25 -16.71
C CYS A 476 -17.71 3.59 -16.79
N ALA A 477 -17.10 4.64 -17.32
CA ALA A 477 -17.76 5.94 -17.53
C ALA A 477 -18.91 5.85 -18.54
N ALA A 478 -18.74 5.11 -19.64
CA ALA A 478 -19.83 4.86 -20.60
C ALA A 478 -21.03 4.18 -19.95
N TYR A 479 -20.76 3.22 -19.08
CA TYR A 479 -21.80 2.54 -18.29
C TYR A 479 -22.59 3.50 -17.40
N PHE A 480 -21.93 4.34 -16.62
CA PHE A 480 -22.61 5.25 -15.70
C PHE A 480 -23.29 6.43 -16.41
N THR A 481 -22.65 6.97 -17.44
CA THR A 481 -23.14 8.18 -18.12
C THR A 481 -24.19 7.86 -19.20
N GLN A 482 -24.17 6.64 -19.72
CA GLN A 482 -24.98 6.23 -20.88
C GLN A 482 -24.85 7.23 -22.06
N GLU A 483 -23.64 7.81 -22.25
CA GLU A 483 -23.37 8.74 -23.33
C GLU A 483 -23.38 8.01 -24.68
N PRO A 484 -24.28 8.39 -25.63
CA PRO A 484 -24.44 7.68 -26.89
C PRO A 484 -23.16 7.55 -27.69
N ALA A 485 -22.35 8.60 -27.74
CA ALA A 485 -21.08 8.60 -28.47
C ALA A 485 -20.09 7.54 -27.94
N LEU A 486 -20.07 7.32 -26.62
CA LEU A 486 -19.23 6.29 -26.00
C LEU A 486 -19.78 4.90 -26.27
N LEU A 487 -21.09 4.68 -26.08
CA LEU A 487 -21.74 3.39 -26.27
C LEU A 487 -21.63 2.94 -27.73
N GLU A 488 -21.95 3.81 -28.69
CA GLU A 488 -21.89 3.51 -30.12
C GLU A 488 -20.47 3.17 -30.59
N ALA A 489 -19.44 3.86 -30.05
CA ALA A 489 -18.05 3.55 -30.36
C ALA A 489 -17.69 2.12 -29.89
N TYR A 490 -18.11 1.73 -28.69
CA TYR A 490 -17.82 0.41 -28.14
C TYR A 490 -18.65 -0.70 -28.82
N GLU A 491 -19.89 -0.45 -29.15
CA GLU A 491 -20.73 -1.41 -29.92
C GLU A 491 -20.16 -1.69 -31.32
N LYS A 492 -19.61 -0.66 -31.98
CA LYS A 492 -18.97 -0.79 -33.28
C LYS A 492 -17.51 -1.25 -33.26
N GLY A 493 -16.97 -1.54 -32.05
CA GLY A 493 -15.57 -1.93 -31.89
C GLY A 493 -14.54 -0.87 -32.26
N LYS A 494 -14.95 0.42 -32.34
CA LYS A 494 -14.09 1.53 -32.69
C LYS A 494 -13.30 2.06 -31.52
N ASP A 495 -12.17 2.73 -31.82
CA ASP A 495 -11.45 3.49 -30.78
C ASP A 495 -12.28 4.70 -30.34
N VAL A 496 -12.61 4.74 -29.05
CA VAL A 496 -13.49 5.77 -28.49
C VAL A 496 -12.89 7.16 -28.59
N TYR A 497 -11.57 7.29 -28.41
CA TYR A 497 -10.92 8.60 -28.49
C TYR A 497 -10.83 9.10 -29.91
N ALA A 498 -10.56 8.21 -30.88
CA ALA A 498 -10.58 8.54 -32.29
C ALA A 498 -11.99 8.92 -32.78
N THR A 499 -13.01 8.16 -32.31
CA THR A 499 -14.42 8.44 -32.61
C THR A 499 -14.85 9.81 -32.07
N MET A 500 -14.54 10.07 -30.80
CA MET A 500 -14.86 11.36 -30.17
C MET A 500 -14.06 12.51 -30.80
N ALA A 501 -12.81 12.29 -31.19
CA ALA A 501 -12.00 13.30 -31.88
C ALA A 501 -12.56 13.64 -33.24
N ALA A 502 -12.92 12.63 -34.03
CA ALA A 502 -13.57 12.81 -35.35
C ALA A 502 -14.84 13.64 -35.21
N ASP A 503 -15.68 13.27 -34.26
CA ASP A 503 -16.92 13.97 -33.98
C ASP A 503 -16.70 15.40 -33.44
N PHE A 504 -15.75 15.58 -32.51
CA PHE A 504 -15.49 16.89 -31.91
C PHE A 504 -14.85 17.90 -32.87
N TYR A 505 -13.86 17.46 -33.68
CA TYR A 505 -13.14 18.31 -34.61
C TYR A 505 -13.78 18.35 -36.03
N GLY A 506 -14.84 17.57 -36.27
CA GLY A 506 -15.50 17.47 -37.58
C GLY A 506 -14.59 16.87 -38.65
N LYS A 507 -13.72 15.92 -38.31
CA LYS A 507 -12.78 15.25 -39.19
C LYS A 507 -13.19 13.79 -39.46
N PRO A 508 -12.76 13.19 -40.59
CA PRO A 508 -12.92 11.76 -40.82
C PRO A 508 -12.26 10.92 -39.69
N TYR A 509 -12.87 9.79 -39.37
CA TYR A 509 -12.36 8.90 -38.32
C TYR A 509 -10.92 8.45 -38.59
N GLU A 510 -10.61 8.18 -39.85
CA GLU A 510 -9.31 7.71 -40.34
C GLU A 510 -8.18 8.73 -40.09
N GLU A 511 -8.53 10.01 -40.02
CA GLU A 511 -7.59 11.10 -39.70
C GLU A 511 -7.39 11.35 -38.23
N CYS A 512 -8.17 10.66 -37.35
CA CYS A 512 -8.13 10.80 -35.91
C CYS A 512 -7.58 9.55 -35.19
N GLY A 513 -6.83 8.71 -35.91
CA GLY A 513 -6.27 7.46 -35.42
C GLY A 513 -5.13 7.63 -34.41
N ASP A 514 -4.51 6.52 -34.05
CA ASP A 514 -3.42 6.52 -33.05
C ASP A 514 -2.24 7.40 -33.53
N GLY A 515 -1.62 8.11 -32.60
CA GLY A 515 -0.52 9.05 -32.84
C GLY A 515 -0.96 10.46 -33.28
N THR A 516 -2.24 10.71 -33.60
CA THR A 516 -2.70 12.03 -34.03
C THR A 516 -2.87 13.00 -32.85
N PRO A 517 -2.65 14.32 -33.07
CA PRO A 517 -2.88 15.35 -32.03
C PRO A 517 -4.33 15.38 -31.53
N GLU A 518 -5.30 15.18 -32.42
CA GLU A 518 -6.73 15.21 -32.15
C GLU A 518 -7.12 14.10 -31.17
N ARG A 519 -6.71 12.86 -31.46
CA ARG A 519 -6.94 11.73 -30.56
C ARG A 519 -6.26 11.93 -29.19
N LYS A 520 -5.03 12.44 -29.21
CA LYS A 520 -4.28 12.73 -27.96
C LYS A 520 -4.98 13.82 -27.14
N ALA A 521 -5.41 14.90 -27.75
CA ALA A 521 -6.15 15.97 -27.11
C ALA A 521 -7.48 15.44 -26.53
N MET A 522 -8.21 14.63 -27.30
CA MET A 522 -9.46 14.03 -26.84
C MET A 522 -9.25 13.06 -25.67
N LYS A 523 -8.21 12.22 -25.69
CA LYS A 523 -7.85 11.36 -24.56
C LYS A 523 -7.59 12.16 -23.29
N ILE A 524 -6.82 13.23 -23.38
CA ILE A 524 -6.54 14.14 -22.26
C ILE A 524 -7.83 14.82 -21.80
N GLY A 525 -8.63 15.34 -22.72
CA GLY A 525 -9.88 16.05 -22.43
C GLY A 525 -10.93 15.19 -21.77
N VAL A 526 -11.15 13.97 -22.23
CA VAL A 526 -12.10 13.01 -21.64
C VAL A 526 -11.69 12.67 -20.20
N LEU A 527 -10.43 12.30 -20.00
CA LEU A 527 -9.93 11.98 -18.66
C LEU A 527 -9.98 13.18 -17.72
N ALA A 528 -9.57 14.36 -18.22
CA ALA A 528 -9.63 15.60 -17.44
C ALA A 528 -11.07 15.94 -17.02
N SER A 529 -12.02 15.77 -17.92
CA SER A 529 -13.45 16.04 -17.68
C SER A 529 -14.01 15.09 -16.60
N LEU A 530 -13.73 13.80 -16.72
CA LEU A 530 -14.17 12.78 -15.74
C LEU A 530 -13.55 13.00 -14.35
N TYR A 531 -12.29 13.43 -14.30
CA TYR A 531 -11.58 13.68 -13.03
C TYR A 531 -11.76 15.09 -12.46
N GLY A 532 -12.53 15.93 -13.16
CA GLY A 532 -12.81 17.28 -12.72
C GLY A 532 -11.58 18.20 -12.73
N THR A 533 -10.68 17.95 -13.70
CA THR A 533 -9.49 18.80 -13.91
C THR A 533 -9.94 20.18 -14.38
N GLY A 534 -9.46 21.21 -13.69
CA GLY A 534 -9.79 22.59 -14.07
C GLY A 534 -9.01 23.08 -15.31
N PRO A 535 -9.46 24.20 -15.93
CA PRO A 535 -8.86 24.75 -17.17
C PRO A 535 -7.35 24.99 -17.06
N THR A 536 -6.87 25.50 -15.92
CA THR A 536 -5.43 25.77 -15.68
C THR A 536 -4.57 24.52 -15.77
N THR A 537 -5.03 23.40 -15.22
CA THR A 537 -4.26 22.14 -15.30
C THR A 537 -4.41 21.50 -16.67
N LEU A 538 -5.60 21.60 -17.28
CA LEU A 538 -5.84 21.08 -18.62
C LEU A 538 -5.01 21.82 -19.65
N SER A 539 -4.88 23.15 -19.58
CA SER A 539 -4.04 23.96 -20.48
C SER A 539 -2.59 23.50 -20.48
N GLN A 540 -2.04 23.18 -19.31
CA GLN A 540 -0.68 22.63 -19.17
C GLN A 540 -0.54 21.24 -19.82
N GLN A 541 -1.57 20.42 -19.76
CA GLN A 541 -1.56 19.07 -20.36
C GLN A 541 -1.72 19.10 -21.88
N LEU A 542 -2.53 20.03 -22.39
CA LEU A 542 -2.75 20.22 -23.81
C LEU A 542 -1.68 21.09 -24.47
N GLY A 543 -0.94 21.90 -23.70
CA GLY A 543 0.02 22.86 -24.21
C GLY A 543 -0.62 24.10 -24.87
N CYS A 544 -1.79 24.50 -24.38
CA CYS A 544 -2.57 25.63 -24.87
C CYS A 544 -2.81 26.69 -23.78
N SER A 545 -3.47 27.81 -24.10
CA SER A 545 -3.85 28.83 -23.12
C SER A 545 -4.96 28.32 -22.16
N VAL A 546 -5.16 29.00 -21.04
CA VAL A 546 -6.22 28.66 -20.07
C VAL A 546 -7.60 28.92 -20.68
N GLU A 547 -7.71 29.95 -21.49
CA GLU A 547 -8.92 30.33 -22.23
C GLU A 547 -9.31 29.24 -23.23
N GLU A 548 -8.37 28.75 -24.03
CA GLU A 548 -8.57 27.64 -24.98
C GLU A 548 -8.96 26.34 -24.26
N ALA A 549 -8.30 26.03 -23.13
CA ALA A 549 -8.66 24.88 -22.32
C ALA A 549 -10.07 24.98 -21.72
N LYS A 550 -10.49 26.19 -21.33
CA LYS A 550 -11.84 26.43 -20.85
C LYS A 550 -12.86 26.26 -21.96
N GLU A 551 -12.61 26.86 -23.12
CA GLU A 551 -13.47 26.72 -24.30
C GLU A 551 -13.61 25.25 -24.72
N PHE A 552 -12.52 24.50 -24.73
CA PHE A 552 -12.56 23.06 -24.98
C PHE A 552 -13.50 22.34 -24.00
N LEU A 553 -13.40 22.61 -22.68
CA LEU A 553 -14.28 21.99 -21.69
C LEU A 553 -15.75 22.38 -21.88
N ASP A 554 -16.01 23.64 -22.19
CA ASP A 554 -17.38 24.15 -22.44
C ASP A 554 -17.99 23.46 -23.67
N GLN A 555 -17.25 23.38 -24.77
CA GLN A 555 -17.66 22.66 -26.01
C GLN A 555 -17.82 21.15 -25.74
N PHE A 556 -16.88 20.54 -25.01
CA PHE A 556 -16.94 19.13 -24.64
C PHE A 556 -18.22 18.80 -23.86
N PHE A 557 -18.51 19.56 -22.82
CA PHE A 557 -19.70 19.32 -22.00
C PHE A 557 -21.03 19.72 -22.69
N ALA A 558 -20.99 20.66 -23.63
CA ALA A 558 -22.14 20.95 -24.47
C ALA A 558 -22.46 19.78 -25.39
N LYS A 559 -21.43 19.17 -25.99
CA LYS A 559 -21.56 18.04 -26.90
C LYS A 559 -21.90 16.73 -26.18
N TYR A 560 -21.17 16.41 -25.11
CA TYR A 560 -21.36 15.20 -24.32
C TYR A 560 -22.16 15.48 -23.03
N SER A 561 -23.40 15.88 -23.24
CA SER A 561 -24.24 16.41 -22.16
C SER A 561 -24.62 15.40 -21.09
N ARG A 562 -24.67 14.10 -21.42
CA ARG A 562 -24.94 13.04 -20.42
C ARG A 562 -23.77 12.85 -19.45
N VAL A 563 -22.54 13.01 -19.96
CA VAL A 563 -21.33 13.00 -19.10
C VAL A 563 -21.43 14.14 -18.08
N LYS A 564 -21.74 15.36 -18.54
CA LYS A 564 -21.92 16.54 -17.68
C LYS A 564 -22.99 16.31 -16.61
N ARG A 565 -24.15 15.83 -17.04
CA ARG A 565 -25.28 15.55 -16.14
C ARG A 565 -24.92 14.57 -15.06
N TRP A 566 -24.33 13.44 -15.43
CA TRP A 566 -23.93 12.42 -14.48
C TRP A 566 -22.90 12.94 -13.44
N ILE A 567 -21.94 13.75 -13.88
CA ILE A 567 -20.96 14.38 -12.99
C ILE A 567 -21.67 15.30 -12.00
N ASP A 568 -22.59 16.14 -12.46
CA ASP A 568 -23.31 17.10 -11.62
C ASP A 568 -24.26 16.39 -10.64
N GLU A 569 -24.97 15.37 -11.08
CA GLU A 569 -25.84 14.54 -10.23
C GLU A 569 -25.02 13.79 -9.16
N THR A 570 -23.86 13.25 -9.51
CA THR A 570 -22.96 12.57 -8.57
C THR A 570 -22.41 13.55 -7.53
N LYS A 571 -22.01 14.76 -7.95
CA LYS A 571 -21.58 15.82 -7.04
C LYS A 571 -22.71 16.26 -6.09
N ALA A 572 -23.92 16.44 -6.61
CA ALA A 572 -25.08 16.80 -5.82
C ALA A 572 -25.44 15.69 -4.80
N PHE A 573 -25.37 14.43 -5.20
CA PHE A 573 -25.53 13.29 -4.29
C PHE A 573 -24.45 13.30 -3.20
N CYS A 574 -23.18 13.47 -3.60
CA CYS A 574 -22.05 13.53 -2.67
C CYS A 574 -22.21 14.69 -1.66
N GLN A 575 -22.63 15.86 -2.11
CA GLN A 575 -22.86 17.02 -1.26
C GLN A 575 -23.98 16.77 -0.26
N ARG A 576 -25.07 16.12 -0.68
CA ARG A 576 -26.21 15.80 0.17
C ARG A 576 -25.89 14.73 1.22
N HIS A 577 -25.19 13.67 0.81
CA HIS A 577 -25.01 12.47 1.62
C HIS A 577 -23.63 12.35 2.27
N GLY A 578 -22.60 13.04 1.77
CA GLY A 578 -21.21 12.94 2.24
C GLY A 578 -20.50 11.66 1.81
N PHE A 579 -21.01 10.99 0.79
CA PHE A 579 -20.39 9.80 0.20
C PHE A 579 -20.91 9.57 -1.22
N VAL A 580 -20.26 8.67 -1.95
CA VAL A 580 -20.74 8.10 -3.21
C VAL A 580 -20.71 6.59 -3.16
N TRP A 581 -21.58 5.94 -3.95
CA TRP A 581 -21.59 4.52 -4.18
C TRP A 581 -20.77 4.15 -5.42
N MET A 582 -20.07 3.02 -5.34
CA MET A 582 -19.55 2.32 -6.48
C MET A 582 -20.61 1.36 -7.04
N ASP A 583 -20.35 0.74 -8.18
CA ASP A 583 -21.34 -0.10 -8.87
C ASP A 583 -22.00 -1.13 -7.94
N LYS A 584 -23.32 -1.33 -8.13
CA LYS A 584 -24.14 -2.25 -7.35
C LYS A 584 -24.07 -2.04 -5.84
N GLN A 585 -23.65 -0.86 -5.41
CA GLN A 585 -23.48 -0.53 -3.99
C GLN A 585 -22.52 -1.46 -3.22
N GLN A 586 -21.58 -2.07 -3.92
CA GLN A 586 -20.61 -3.02 -3.34
C GLN A 586 -19.53 -2.33 -2.49
N ARG A 587 -19.24 -1.07 -2.77
CA ARG A 587 -18.34 -0.23 -1.98
C ARG A 587 -18.87 1.18 -1.86
N LYS A 588 -18.42 1.85 -0.81
CA LYS A 588 -18.75 3.26 -0.54
C LYS A 588 -17.46 4.06 -0.44
N ARG A 589 -17.45 5.28 -0.99
CA ARG A 589 -16.42 6.27 -0.74
C ARG A 589 -17.01 7.41 0.06
N ARG A 590 -16.56 7.56 1.30
CA ARG A 590 -17.04 8.61 2.23
C ARG A 590 -16.22 9.87 2.04
N LEU A 591 -16.92 10.98 1.82
CA LEU A 591 -16.39 12.32 1.57
C LEU A 591 -17.15 13.32 2.46
N PRO A 592 -16.98 13.24 3.78
CA PRO A 592 -17.76 14.06 4.71
C PRO A 592 -17.55 15.58 4.52
N GLU A 593 -16.38 15.98 3.99
CA GLU A 593 -16.06 17.36 3.67
C GLU A 593 -17.02 17.97 2.64
N ALA A 594 -17.60 17.14 1.75
CA ALA A 594 -18.57 17.59 0.75
C ALA A 594 -19.83 18.21 1.38
N LYS A 595 -20.18 17.83 2.62
CA LYS A 595 -21.34 18.34 3.36
C LYS A 595 -21.07 19.64 4.13
N LYS A 596 -19.80 20.05 4.25
CA LYS A 596 -19.46 21.27 4.98
C LYS A 596 -20.11 22.50 4.32
N ARG A 597 -20.56 23.44 5.15
CA ARG A 597 -20.89 24.80 4.72
C ARG A 597 -19.65 25.67 4.89
N PRO A 598 -18.92 25.98 3.82
CA PRO A 598 -17.63 26.62 3.94
C PRO A 598 -17.74 28.04 4.48
N LYS A 599 -16.95 28.35 5.50
CA LYS A 599 -16.91 29.66 6.16
C LYS A 599 -15.76 30.55 5.63
N ASN A 600 -14.71 29.94 5.07
CA ASN A 600 -13.55 30.63 4.57
C ASN A 600 -13.07 30.02 3.22
N TRP A 601 -12.01 30.56 2.65
CA TRP A 601 -11.46 30.14 1.37
C TRP A 601 -10.88 28.69 1.42
N GLU A 602 -10.24 28.31 2.53
CA GLU A 602 -9.65 26.98 2.70
C GLU A 602 -10.73 25.90 2.72
N GLU A 603 -11.80 26.13 3.50
CA GLU A 603 -12.95 25.22 3.55
C GLU A 603 -13.67 25.11 2.20
N ARG A 604 -13.75 26.20 1.42
CA ARG A 604 -14.25 26.16 0.02
C ARG A 604 -13.39 25.25 -0.84
N GLY A 605 -12.07 25.33 -0.67
CA GLY A 605 -11.12 24.44 -1.35
C GLY A 605 -11.29 22.97 -0.98
N GLU A 606 -11.53 22.67 0.29
CA GLU A 606 -11.80 21.30 0.78
C GLU A 606 -13.09 20.73 0.19
N VAL A 607 -14.19 21.49 0.26
CA VAL A 607 -15.48 21.08 -0.31
C VAL A 607 -15.36 20.85 -1.82
N ALA A 608 -14.74 21.77 -2.55
CA ALA A 608 -14.53 21.64 -3.98
C ALA A 608 -13.69 20.41 -4.35
N ARG A 609 -12.67 20.09 -3.53
CA ARG A 609 -11.87 18.88 -3.67
C ARG A 609 -12.69 17.63 -3.46
N ALA A 610 -13.47 17.57 -2.38
CA ALA A 610 -14.33 16.42 -2.07
C ALA A 610 -15.36 16.19 -3.18
N LEU A 611 -15.98 17.24 -3.70
CA LEU A 611 -16.95 17.14 -4.80
C LEU A 611 -16.31 16.65 -6.10
N ARG A 612 -15.04 17.00 -6.39
CA ARG A 612 -14.31 16.44 -7.55
C ARG A 612 -13.96 14.97 -7.34
N GLN A 613 -13.64 14.58 -6.10
CA GLN A 613 -13.33 13.18 -5.77
C GLN A 613 -14.54 12.24 -5.93
N GLY A 614 -15.78 12.74 -5.81
CA GLY A 614 -16.98 11.92 -5.91
C GLY A 614 -17.07 11.14 -7.23
N PRO A 615 -17.23 11.79 -8.38
CA PRO A 615 -17.28 11.11 -9.68
C PRO A 615 -16.06 10.25 -9.97
N ASN A 616 -14.85 10.75 -9.65
CA ASN A 616 -13.61 10.00 -9.80
C ASN A 616 -13.63 8.69 -8.98
N ALA A 617 -14.09 8.75 -7.73
CA ALA A 617 -14.16 7.57 -6.87
C ALA A 617 -15.16 6.52 -7.39
N VAL A 618 -16.27 6.95 -8.00
CA VAL A 618 -17.22 6.02 -8.62
C VAL A 618 -16.54 5.24 -9.75
N ILE A 619 -15.87 5.94 -10.67
CA ILE A 619 -15.20 5.31 -11.81
C ILE A 619 -14.04 4.41 -11.35
N GLN A 620 -13.10 4.96 -10.59
CA GLN A 620 -11.92 4.22 -10.16
C GLN A 620 -12.27 3.04 -9.25
N GLY A 621 -13.23 3.24 -8.34
CA GLY A 621 -13.63 2.18 -7.42
C GLY A 621 -14.39 1.06 -8.09
N THR A 622 -15.25 1.38 -9.07
CA THR A 622 -15.94 0.35 -9.86
C THR A 622 -14.95 -0.42 -10.75
N SER A 623 -13.96 0.26 -11.33
CA SER A 623 -12.86 -0.40 -12.05
C SER A 623 -12.03 -1.31 -11.14
N ALA A 624 -11.78 -0.88 -9.89
CA ALA A 624 -11.09 -1.73 -8.91
C ALA A 624 -11.91 -2.98 -8.52
N ILE A 625 -13.24 -2.86 -8.42
CA ILE A 625 -14.12 -4.01 -8.19
C ILE A 625 -13.99 -5.02 -9.34
N GLN A 626 -13.99 -4.56 -10.60
CA GLN A 626 -13.78 -5.42 -11.76
C GLN A 626 -12.44 -6.15 -11.67
N THR A 627 -11.34 -5.43 -11.46
CA THR A 627 -9.99 -6.03 -11.36
C THR A 627 -9.92 -7.06 -10.23
N LYS A 628 -10.43 -6.75 -9.03
CA LYS A 628 -10.44 -7.66 -7.89
C LYS A 628 -11.28 -8.92 -8.13
N THR A 629 -12.48 -8.76 -8.68
CA THR A 629 -13.36 -9.89 -9.02
C THR A 629 -12.69 -10.79 -10.07
N THR A 630 -12.05 -10.19 -11.06
CA THR A 630 -11.29 -10.93 -12.08
C THR A 630 -10.11 -11.67 -11.49
N LEU A 631 -9.34 -11.04 -10.57
CA LEU A 631 -8.22 -11.70 -9.89
C LEU A 631 -8.66 -12.93 -9.09
N VAL A 632 -9.80 -12.88 -8.40
CA VAL A 632 -10.35 -14.04 -7.69
C VAL A 632 -10.64 -15.18 -8.69
N LYS A 633 -11.27 -14.88 -9.82
CA LYS A 633 -11.57 -15.89 -10.85
C LYS A 633 -10.33 -16.43 -11.56
N LEU A 634 -9.36 -15.58 -11.81
CA LEU A 634 -8.06 -16.00 -12.36
C LEU A 634 -7.25 -16.85 -11.38
N HIS A 635 -7.36 -16.59 -10.08
CA HIS A 635 -6.74 -17.40 -9.05
C HIS A 635 -7.35 -18.83 -9.03
N GLU A 636 -8.68 -18.95 -9.15
CA GLU A 636 -9.35 -20.24 -9.33
C GLU A 636 -8.88 -20.96 -10.61
N LEU A 637 -8.76 -20.23 -11.72
CA LEU A 637 -8.22 -20.75 -12.98
C LEU A 637 -6.77 -21.24 -12.82
N CYS A 638 -5.91 -20.45 -12.19
CA CYS A 638 -4.52 -20.80 -11.93
C CYS A 638 -4.40 -22.10 -11.13
N LYS A 639 -5.20 -22.24 -10.06
CA LYS A 639 -5.23 -23.49 -9.25
C LYS A 639 -5.62 -24.70 -10.09
N ARG A 640 -6.63 -24.58 -10.94
CA ARG A 640 -7.09 -25.67 -11.79
C ARG A 640 -6.09 -26.07 -12.87
N LYS A 641 -5.38 -25.09 -13.45
CA LYS A 641 -4.42 -25.30 -14.54
C LYS A 641 -2.99 -25.55 -14.08
N GLY A 642 -2.68 -25.40 -12.80
CA GLY A 642 -1.31 -25.42 -12.29
C GLY A 642 -0.50 -24.17 -12.70
N TRP A 643 -1.17 -23.08 -13.08
CA TRP A 643 -0.57 -21.81 -13.41
C TRP A 643 -0.24 -21.02 -12.14
N LYS A 644 0.53 -19.93 -12.28
CA LYS A 644 0.89 -19.06 -11.16
C LYS A 644 0.37 -17.65 -11.40
N LEU A 645 -0.31 -17.09 -10.43
CA LEU A 645 -0.65 -15.68 -10.44
C LEU A 645 0.61 -14.89 -10.10
N LEU A 646 1.06 -14.01 -11.02
CA LEU A 646 2.34 -13.29 -10.88
C LEU A 646 2.14 -11.90 -10.28
N GLY A 647 1.11 -11.18 -10.73
CA GLY A 647 0.85 -9.85 -10.22
C GLY A 647 -0.28 -9.11 -10.92
N THR A 648 -0.61 -7.94 -10.38
CA THR A 648 -1.50 -6.97 -11.02
C THR A 648 -0.86 -5.59 -11.00
N ILE A 649 -0.86 -4.92 -12.14
CA ILE A 649 -0.27 -3.59 -12.32
C ILE A 649 -1.31 -2.70 -12.99
N HIS A 650 -1.95 -1.82 -12.22
CA HIS A 650 -3.11 -1.01 -12.62
C HIS A 650 -4.29 -1.89 -13.09
N ASP A 651 -4.54 -1.94 -14.38
CA ASP A 651 -5.56 -2.70 -15.09
C ASP A 651 -5.01 -3.96 -15.81
N GLU A 652 -3.68 -4.18 -15.73
CA GLU A 652 -2.99 -5.35 -16.26
C GLU A 652 -2.90 -6.46 -15.20
N VAL A 653 -3.16 -7.69 -15.61
CA VAL A 653 -2.95 -8.91 -14.80
C VAL A 653 -1.89 -9.78 -15.48
N LEU A 654 -0.94 -10.28 -14.69
CA LEU A 654 0.16 -11.13 -15.17
C LEU A 654 0.07 -12.51 -14.54
N LEU A 655 0.17 -13.53 -15.37
CA LEU A 655 0.27 -14.94 -14.97
C LEU A 655 1.60 -15.53 -15.46
N LEU A 656 2.14 -16.51 -14.74
CA LEU A 656 3.12 -17.44 -15.27
C LEU A 656 2.40 -18.70 -15.71
N VAL A 657 2.57 -19.05 -16.97
CA VAL A 657 1.96 -20.22 -17.59
C VAL A 657 3.04 -21.06 -18.30
N PRO A 658 2.86 -22.38 -18.44
CA PRO A 658 3.82 -23.20 -19.20
C PRO A 658 4.00 -22.69 -20.62
N GLU A 659 5.21 -22.75 -21.17
CA GLU A 659 5.48 -22.37 -22.56
C GLU A 659 4.70 -23.25 -23.58
N THR A 660 4.20 -24.40 -23.13
CA THR A 660 3.34 -25.30 -23.90
C THR A 660 1.87 -24.87 -23.98
N ILE A 661 1.54 -23.67 -23.45
CA ILE A 661 0.18 -23.09 -23.48
C ILE A 661 -0.43 -23.19 -24.88
N THR A 662 -1.72 -23.51 -24.94
CA THR A 662 -2.50 -23.63 -26.19
C THR A 662 -3.35 -22.39 -26.46
N ARG A 663 -3.91 -22.28 -27.68
CA ARG A 663 -4.86 -21.21 -28.01
C ARG A 663 -6.13 -21.29 -27.18
N GLU A 664 -6.58 -22.50 -26.86
CA GLU A 664 -7.75 -22.75 -26.00
C GLU A 664 -7.54 -22.27 -24.58
N ASP A 665 -6.33 -22.45 -24.05
CA ASP A 665 -5.93 -21.94 -22.73
C ASP A 665 -5.95 -20.40 -22.69
N VAL A 666 -5.42 -19.76 -23.73
CA VAL A 666 -5.45 -18.30 -23.85
C VAL A 666 -6.88 -17.81 -24.00
N ALA A 667 -7.73 -18.48 -24.79
CA ALA A 667 -9.13 -18.13 -24.92
C ALA A 667 -9.91 -18.30 -23.61
N GLU A 668 -9.56 -19.30 -22.79
CA GLU A 668 -10.13 -19.45 -21.43
C GLU A 668 -9.73 -18.32 -20.50
N PHE A 669 -8.46 -17.92 -20.52
CA PHE A 669 -7.98 -16.76 -19.79
C PHE A 669 -8.71 -15.47 -20.23
N GLU A 670 -8.81 -15.22 -21.52
CA GLU A 670 -9.54 -14.08 -22.09
C GLU A 670 -10.99 -14.05 -21.65
N ARG A 671 -11.68 -15.20 -21.71
CA ARG A 671 -13.06 -15.30 -21.28
C ARG A 671 -13.21 -14.94 -19.79
N VAL A 672 -12.31 -15.40 -18.92
CA VAL A 672 -12.33 -15.02 -17.50
C VAL A 672 -12.13 -13.51 -17.34
N MET A 673 -11.19 -12.90 -18.08
CA MET A 673 -11.00 -11.45 -18.06
C MET A 673 -12.28 -10.71 -18.47
N LEU A 674 -12.93 -11.14 -19.56
CA LEU A 674 -14.09 -10.47 -20.13
C LEU A 674 -15.39 -10.67 -19.35
N GLU A 675 -15.56 -11.84 -18.70
CA GLU A 675 -16.84 -12.25 -18.12
C GLU A 675 -16.93 -12.15 -16.60
N SER A 676 -15.82 -12.08 -15.88
CA SER A 676 -15.81 -12.03 -14.41
C SER A 676 -16.59 -10.85 -13.85
N TYR A 677 -16.55 -9.72 -14.53
CA TYR A 677 -17.30 -8.52 -14.15
C TYR A 677 -17.62 -7.67 -15.38
N ARG A 678 -18.89 -7.37 -15.58
CA ARG A 678 -19.36 -6.56 -16.73
C ARG A 678 -19.93 -5.22 -16.26
N PHE A 679 -19.63 -4.17 -16.99
CA PHE A 679 -20.23 -2.85 -16.84
C PHE A 679 -21.56 -2.78 -17.61
N GLY A 680 -22.61 -3.44 -17.07
CA GLY A 680 -23.92 -3.49 -17.69
C GLY A 680 -23.86 -4.01 -19.14
N ASN A 681 -24.31 -3.17 -20.08
CA ASN A 681 -24.33 -3.44 -21.52
C ASN A 681 -23.03 -3.03 -22.27
N VAL A 682 -22.06 -2.41 -21.59
CA VAL A 682 -20.80 -2.02 -22.23
C VAL A 682 -19.91 -3.25 -22.39
N PRO A 683 -19.48 -3.60 -23.62
CA PRO A 683 -18.63 -4.76 -23.84
C PRO A 683 -17.26 -4.54 -23.21
N ASN A 684 -16.75 -5.52 -22.48
CA ASN A 684 -15.35 -5.54 -22.07
C ASN A 684 -14.46 -5.85 -23.26
N LYS A 685 -13.22 -5.40 -23.18
CA LYS A 685 -12.14 -5.78 -24.10
C LYS A 685 -10.85 -5.91 -23.28
N THR A 686 -10.06 -6.91 -23.62
CA THR A 686 -8.72 -7.09 -23.08
C THR A 686 -7.71 -7.20 -24.20
N ASP A 687 -6.53 -6.64 -23.99
CA ASP A 687 -5.40 -6.78 -24.88
C ASP A 687 -4.47 -7.84 -24.25
N ILE A 688 -4.24 -8.94 -24.98
CA ILE A 688 -3.48 -10.10 -24.47
C ILE A 688 -2.13 -10.14 -25.13
N GLU A 689 -1.11 -10.32 -24.32
CA GLU A 689 0.27 -10.51 -24.73
C GLU A 689 0.88 -11.76 -24.10
N ILE A 690 1.68 -12.49 -24.88
CA ILE A 690 2.50 -13.61 -24.39
C ILE A 690 3.94 -13.18 -24.47
N MET A 691 4.65 -13.26 -23.32
CA MET A 691 5.96 -12.62 -23.14
C MET A 691 6.95 -13.58 -22.52
N ARG A 692 8.17 -13.61 -23.01
CA ARG A 692 9.33 -14.21 -22.27
C ARG A 692 9.94 -13.17 -21.33
N ARG A 693 9.79 -11.89 -21.67
CA ARG A 693 10.28 -10.72 -20.93
C ARG A 693 9.17 -9.69 -20.82
N TRP A 694 8.86 -9.20 -19.64
CA TRP A 694 7.76 -8.27 -19.42
C TRP A 694 7.95 -6.98 -20.24
N GLY A 695 6.94 -6.61 -20.98
CA GLY A 695 6.94 -5.45 -21.88
C GLY A 695 7.56 -5.70 -23.27
N GLU A 696 7.92 -6.94 -23.56
CA GLU A 696 8.33 -7.41 -24.89
C GLU A 696 7.43 -8.60 -25.29
N GLY A 697 6.16 -8.29 -25.55
CA GLY A 697 5.13 -9.27 -25.82
C GLY A 697 4.82 -9.44 -27.31
N TYR A 698 4.30 -10.62 -27.58
CA TYR A 698 3.67 -10.93 -28.87
C TYR A 698 2.17 -11.01 -28.67
N SER A 699 1.41 -10.55 -29.67
CA SER A 699 -0.01 -10.89 -29.74
C SER A 699 -0.19 -12.41 -29.80
N VAL A 700 -1.39 -12.88 -29.48
CA VAL A 700 -1.69 -14.33 -29.48
C VAL A 700 -1.36 -14.97 -30.84
N ASP A 701 -1.74 -14.29 -31.94
CA ASP A 701 -1.50 -14.80 -33.28
C ASP A 701 -0.02 -14.82 -33.67
N GLU A 702 0.72 -13.78 -33.34
CA GLU A 702 2.17 -13.72 -33.56
C GLU A 702 2.91 -14.79 -32.78
N TRP A 703 2.54 -14.99 -31.51
CA TRP A 703 3.15 -16.02 -30.67
C TRP A 703 3.03 -17.41 -31.29
N PHE A 704 1.82 -17.82 -31.61
CA PHE A 704 1.58 -19.16 -32.18
C PHE A 704 2.13 -19.31 -33.60
N ALA A 705 2.15 -18.25 -34.40
CA ALA A 705 2.80 -18.29 -35.73
C ALA A 705 4.33 -18.47 -35.61
N ASN A 706 4.97 -17.79 -34.66
CA ASN A 706 6.40 -17.92 -34.43
C ASN A 706 6.76 -19.33 -33.90
N LYS A 707 5.97 -19.85 -32.99
CA LYS A 707 6.15 -21.20 -32.45
C LYS A 707 6.07 -22.29 -33.53
N GLN A 708 5.12 -22.21 -34.43
CA GLN A 708 5.02 -23.13 -35.58
C GLN A 708 6.25 -23.08 -36.48
N LYS A 709 6.87 -21.89 -36.66
CA LYS A 709 8.12 -21.77 -37.43
C LYS A 709 9.30 -22.40 -36.70
N GLU A 710 9.41 -22.23 -35.38
CA GLU A 710 10.44 -22.84 -34.55
C GLU A 710 10.35 -24.37 -34.56
N GLU A 711 9.13 -24.94 -34.52
CA GLU A 711 8.91 -26.38 -34.56
C GLU A 711 9.13 -27.00 -35.98
N SER A 712 9.08 -26.15 -37.01
CA SER A 712 9.28 -26.58 -38.39
C SER A 712 10.74 -26.45 -38.89
N ALA A 713 11.60 -25.76 -38.13
CA ALA A 713 13.01 -25.53 -38.42
C ALA A 713 13.89 -26.54 -37.68
#